data_aa79f64a84584bacbc24113b8dd0dc52
#
_entry.id   aa79f64a84584bacbc24113b8dd0dc52
#
_cell.length_a   1.000
_cell.length_b   1.000
_cell.length_c   1.000
_cell.angle_alpha   90.00
_cell.angle_beta   90.00
_cell.angle_gamma   90.00
#
_symmetry.space_group_name_H-M   'P 1'
#
loop_
_entity.id
_entity.type
_entity.pdbx_description
1 polymer ?
#
loop_
_entity_poly.entity_id
_entity_poly.type
_entity_poly.pdbx_seq_one_letter_code
_entity_poly.pdbx_strand_id
1 'polypeptide(L)'
;MQPKFKKMLYGGDYNPNQWPKEIWDEDMKLFHQAGINSTTINVFSWAKIQPSENEYDFTELDEIVDTLTKEDVQIVMATSTGALPAWMVHRYPEVARTDFEGRHHKFGHRHNACPNSPVFQKYAKRLAEKLAERYGDNKNIVCWHISNEYGGECYCENCAKAFRVWLKDKYKTLDEVNKAWNMEFWGHTIYDWDEIVPPNDLGDGMPWGSGTAFAGMSLDYMRFNSDGMLNNYKMERDAIRKYDKETPITTNLMGTYKGLDYFKWAKEMDIVSWDNYPSYNTPWSHVAMTHDLMRGLKDAPFMLMEQTPSQQNWQPYNSLKKPGQMRAQSYQTVAHGADTIQFFQLRRSVGGCEKFHGAVIAHAGTADTRVFREVTQLGKELEKIGSRVMGSENHAKVGIIFDWENYWALEYTSGPNRDLRYVDQIEQMYNYFYNKNIAVDMIPIDADFSKYDLVAAPVLYMVKDGVAESLEAYVQAGGTLITTYMSGIVGQSDNVHLGGYPGPLRKMAGVWVEEIDALAPEQRNKIRFADGTEEECRLVCDLMHLEGAEEIAQYESDFYAGMTAVAKNQFGKGTVYYVGTDLSESGLAKVLAMAADSAAIQPVIGEATALEITKRQADGEDLYFIINFKDEEIPLPAVFNGKEDILTGEKVQGGEMLKKYDLRIVSVPRA
;
A
#
# COMPACT_ATOMS: atom_id res chain seq x y z
N MET A 1 13.11 13.30 -11.83
CA MET A 1 13.64 12.10 -12.55
C MET A 1 13.81 11.05 -11.48
N GLN A 2 13.19 9.89 -11.62
CA GLN A 2 13.35 8.81 -10.64
C GLN A 2 14.78 8.26 -10.66
N PRO A 3 15.30 7.85 -9.48
CA PRO A 3 16.59 7.18 -9.41
C PRO A 3 16.55 5.88 -10.22
N LYS A 4 17.56 5.66 -11.06
CA LYS A 4 17.71 4.41 -11.81
C LYS A 4 18.90 3.63 -11.27
N PHE A 5 18.66 2.39 -10.85
CA PHE A 5 19.75 1.47 -10.55
C PHE A 5 20.48 1.06 -11.83
N LYS A 6 21.77 0.78 -11.73
CA LYS A 6 22.58 0.33 -12.88
C LYS A 6 22.18 -1.06 -13.36
N LYS A 7 21.69 -1.90 -12.46
CA LYS A 7 21.21 -3.26 -12.69
C LYS A 7 20.01 -3.53 -11.78
N MET A 8 19.16 -4.46 -12.16
CA MET A 8 18.05 -4.90 -11.31
C MET A 8 18.62 -5.47 -10.00
N LEU A 9 18.20 -4.92 -8.87
CA LEU A 9 18.65 -5.40 -7.57
C LEU A 9 17.93 -6.71 -7.25
N TYR A 10 18.71 -7.73 -6.96
CA TYR A 10 18.24 -9.06 -6.57
C TYR A 10 18.99 -9.53 -5.33
N GLY A 11 18.27 -9.74 -4.24
CA GLY A 11 18.90 -10.10 -2.99
C GLY A 11 17.95 -10.02 -1.80
N GLY A 12 18.29 -9.27 -0.75
CA GLY A 12 17.42 -9.11 0.41
C GLY A 12 18.16 -8.78 1.70
N ASP A 13 17.43 -8.90 2.81
CA ASP A 13 17.94 -8.61 4.14
C ASP A 13 19.00 -9.61 4.57
N TYR A 14 20.14 -9.08 4.98
CA TYR A 14 21.28 -9.85 5.46
C TYR A 14 21.69 -9.37 6.84
N ASN A 15 21.64 -10.28 7.82
CA ASN A 15 21.97 -10.01 9.22
C ASN A 15 23.19 -10.86 9.66
N PRO A 16 24.41 -10.63 9.10
CA PRO A 16 25.60 -11.45 9.35
C PRO A 16 26.04 -11.41 10.81
N ASN A 17 25.72 -10.32 11.52
CA ASN A 17 26.00 -10.14 12.94
C ASN A 17 25.31 -11.18 13.87
N GLN A 18 24.39 -11.99 13.34
CA GLN A 18 23.80 -13.14 14.06
C GLN A 18 24.63 -14.43 13.94
N TRP A 19 25.70 -14.41 13.12
CA TRP A 19 26.47 -15.58 12.75
C TRP A 19 27.97 -15.35 12.95
N PRO A 20 28.77 -16.42 13.24
CA PRO A 20 30.21 -16.32 13.25
C PRO A 20 30.78 -15.86 11.90
N LYS A 21 31.91 -15.15 11.91
CA LYS A 21 32.50 -14.56 10.69
C LYS A 21 32.88 -15.60 9.63
N GLU A 22 33.24 -16.82 10.03
CA GLU A 22 33.55 -17.92 9.12
C GLU A 22 32.38 -18.25 8.20
N ILE A 23 31.14 -17.99 8.63
CA ILE A 23 29.91 -18.17 7.84
C ILE A 23 29.77 -17.08 6.76
N TRP A 24 30.30 -15.89 6.96
CA TRP A 24 30.20 -14.81 5.98
C TRP A 24 30.86 -15.17 4.65
N ASP A 25 32.03 -15.81 4.70
CA ASP A 25 32.76 -16.27 3.51
C ASP A 25 31.98 -17.36 2.74
N GLU A 26 31.26 -18.22 3.47
CA GLU A 26 30.36 -19.22 2.88
C GLU A 26 29.14 -18.57 2.24
N ASP A 27 28.57 -17.55 2.91
CA ASP A 27 27.43 -16.81 2.40
C ASP A 27 27.76 -16.09 1.10
N MET A 28 28.92 -15.45 0.97
CA MET A 28 29.33 -14.79 -0.26
C MET A 28 29.40 -15.76 -1.43
N LYS A 29 29.91 -16.99 -1.23
CA LYS A 29 29.91 -18.03 -2.26
C LYS A 29 28.49 -18.43 -2.68
N LEU A 30 27.60 -18.60 -1.69
CA LEU A 30 26.20 -18.93 -1.96
C LEU A 30 25.46 -17.78 -2.65
N PHE A 31 25.74 -16.52 -2.29
CA PHE A 31 25.15 -15.37 -2.96
C PHE A 31 25.54 -15.32 -4.44
N HIS A 32 26.81 -15.47 -4.76
CA HIS A 32 27.25 -15.55 -6.17
C HIS A 32 26.60 -16.70 -6.91
N GLN A 33 26.51 -17.89 -6.29
CA GLN A 33 25.84 -19.05 -6.89
C GLN A 33 24.35 -18.77 -7.18
N ALA A 34 23.66 -18.05 -6.29
CA ALA A 34 22.25 -17.72 -6.42
C ALA A 34 21.97 -16.52 -7.33
N GLY A 35 23.01 -15.80 -7.79
CA GLY A 35 22.87 -14.57 -8.58
C GLY A 35 22.46 -13.37 -7.73
N ILE A 36 22.64 -13.44 -6.40
CA ILE A 36 22.38 -12.33 -5.47
C ILE A 36 23.43 -11.23 -5.71
N ASN A 37 22.97 -10.02 -5.96
CA ASN A 37 23.81 -8.88 -6.27
C ASN A 37 23.60 -7.69 -5.34
N SER A 38 22.67 -7.79 -4.37
CA SER A 38 22.37 -6.71 -3.42
C SER A 38 21.96 -7.27 -2.06
N THR A 39 22.24 -6.50 -1.01
CA THR A 39 21.84 -6.83 0.36
C THR A 39 21.35 -5.57 1.09
N THR A 40 20.28 -5.71 1.88
CA THR A 40 19.89 -4.72 2.89
C THR A 40 20.55 -5.12 4.20
N ILE A 41 21.33 -4.21 4.80
CA ILE A 41 22.08 -4.46 6.03
C ILE A 41 21.77 -3.40 7.09
N ASN A 42 22.13 -3.70 8.32
CA ASN A 42 22.08 -2.76 9.44
C ASN A 42 20.66 -2.33 9.85
N VAL A 43 19.63 -3.14 9.58
CA VAL A 43 18.22 -2.75 9.81
C VAL A 43 17.95 -2.51 11.30
N PHE A 44 18.47 -3.34 12.22
CA PHE A 44 18.22 -3.26 13.67
C PHE A 44 19.48 -3.27 14.54
N SER A 45 20.59 -2.72 14.06
CA SER A 45 21.89 -2.76 14.74
C SER A 45 22.19 -1.56 15.62
N TRP A 46 21.22 -0.70 15.94
CA TRP A 46 21.47 0.54 16.71
C TRP A 46 22.24 0.29 18.02
N ALA A 47 21.79 -0.69 18.83
CA ALA A 47 22.45 -1.00 20.09
C ALA A 47 23.90 -1.49 19.96
N LYS A 48 24.24 -2.13 18.83
CA LYS A 48 25.63 -2.52 18.53
C LYS A 48 26.50 -1.32 18.15
N ILE A 49 25.97 -0.48 17.27
CA ILE A 49 26.68 0.73 16.82
C ILE A 49 26.83 1.75 17.95
N GLN A 50 25.80 1.87 18.81
CA GLN A 50 25.79 2.81 19.92
C GLN A 50 25.52 2.06 21.25
N PRO A 51 26.55 1.39 21.81
CA PRO A 51 26.40 0.59 23.04
C PRO A 51 26.10 1.42 24.28
N SER A 52 26.45 2.73 24.28
CA SER A 52 26.08 3.69 25.31
C SER A 52 25.80 5.06 24.71
N GLU A 53 25.36 6.01 25.53
CA GLU A 53 24.93 7.34 25.07
C GLU A 53 25.97 8.08 24.24
N ASN A 54 27.25 7.95 24.59
CA ASN A 54 28.33 8.72 23.99
C ASN A 54 29.35 7.88 23.22
N GLU A 55 29.18 6.57 23.19
CA GLU A 55 30.08 5.64 22.53
C GLU A 55 29.50 5.13 21.23
N TYR A 56 30.34 5.05 20.21
CA TYR A 56 29.98 4.47 18.91
C TYR A 56 31.04 3.47 18.51
N ASP A 57 30.62 2.28 18.11
CA ASP A 57 31.50 1.22 17.61
C ASP A 57 30.99 0.77 16.23
N PHE A 58 31.75 1.08 15.20
CA PHE A 58 31.47 0.68 13.81
C PHE A 58 32.29 -0.52 13.36
N THR A 59 33.08 -1.14 14.21
CA THR A 59 34.07 -2.17 13.84
C THR A 59 33.43 -3.32 13.08
N GLU A 60 32.33 -3.89 13.59
CA GLU A 60 31.64 -4.99 12.94
C GLU A 60 30.94 -4.53 11.63
N LEU A 61 30.33 -3.36 11.61
CA LEU A 61 29.67 -2.84 10.41
C LEU A 61 30.68 -2.51 9.30
N ASP A 62 31.86 -1.98 9.66
CA ASP A 62 32.96 -1.78 8.71
C ASP A 62 33.36 -3.10 8.03
N GLU A 63 33.57 -4.15 8.80
CA GLU A 63 33.94 -5.46 8.28
C GLU A 63 32.87 -6.05 7.36
N ILE A 64 31.56 -5.85 7.69
CA ILE A 64 30.44 -6.27 6.84
C ILE A 64 30.45 -5.49 5.52
N VAL A 65 30.57 -4.15 5.59
CA VAL A 65 30.61 -3.27 4.41
C VAL A 65 31.81 -3.58 3.53
N ASP A 66 33.00 -3.78 4.12
CA ASP A 66 34.22 -4.14 3.39
C ASP A 66 34.08 -5.50 2.70
N THR A 67 33.50 -6.50 3.36
CA THR A 67 33.25 -7.82 2.79
C THR A 67 32.33 -7.72 1.57
N LEU A 68 31.18 -7.06 1.70
CA LEU A 68 30.21 -6.90 0.62
C LEU A 68 30.80 -6.08 -0.55
N THR A 69 31.57 -5.02 -0.22
CA THR A 69 32.21 -4.18 -1.26
C THR A 69 33.27 -4.97 -2.04
N LYS A 70 34.07 -5.79 -1.37
CA LYS A 70 35.07 -6.65 -1.99
C LYS A 70 34.46 -7.69 -2.92
N GLU A 71 33.29 -8.22 -2.58
CA GLU A 71 32.56 -9.21 -3.37
C GLU A 71 31.62 -8.58 -4.41
N ASP A 72 31.70 -7.26 -4.67
CA ASP A 72 30.84 -6.50 -5.60
C ASP A 72 29.32 -6.67 -5.33
N VAL A 73 28.94 -6.89 -4.07
CA VAL A 73 27.55 -6.92 -3.65
C VAL A 73 27.08 -5.52 -3.32
N GLN A 74 26.03 -5.04 -3.96
CA GLN A 74 25.47 -3.71 -3.73
C GLN A 74 24.77 -3.66 -2.38
N ILE A 75 24.83 -2.50 -1.72
CA ILE A 75 24.35 -2.34 -0.36
C ILE A 75 23.16 -1.36 -0.34
N VAL A 76 22.07 -1.79 0.25
CA VAL A 76 21.01 -0.94 0.77
C VAL A 76 21.31 -0.74 2.27
N MET A 77 21.73 0.47 2.63
CA MET A 77 22.18 0.77 4.00
C MET A 77 21.03 1.29 4.85
N ALA A 78 20.65 0.54 5.89
CA ALA A 78 19.62 0.97 6.82
C ALA A 78 20.18 1.84 7.96
N THR A 79 19.33 2.72 8.53
CA THR A 79 19.73 3.62 9.64
C THR A 79 19.54 3.00 11.03
N SER A 80 19.00 1.81 11.15
CA SER A 80 18.77 1.06 12.41
C SER A 80 17.76 1.67 13.39
N THR A 81 17.10 2.74 13.07
CA THR A 81 16.31 3.52 14.05
C THR A 81 14.95 2.89 14.41
N GLY A 82 14.58 1.76 13.77
CA GLY A 82 13.36 1.01 14.08
C GLY A 82 13.35 0.29 15.43
N ALA A 83 14.53 0.08 16.08
CA ALA A 83 14.63 -0.58 17.37
C ALA A 83 15.48 0.22 18.35
N LEU A 84 14.89 0.58 19.51
CA LEU A 84 15.57 1.36 20.55
C LEU A 84 16.65 0.57 21.27
N PRO A 85 17.86 1.17 21.53
CA PRO A 85 18.83 0.58 22.43
C PRO A 85 18.31 0.54 23.88
N ALA A 86 18.69 -0.51 24.61
CA ALA A 86 18.27 -0.70 26.02
C ALA A 86 18.66 0.47 26.91
N TRP A 87 19.89 1.02 26.74
CA TRP A 87 20.38 2.16 27.55
C TRP A 87 19.48 3.39 27.39
N MET A 88 18.91 3.61 26.19
CA MET A 88 18.06 4.78 25.92
C MET A 88 16.75 4.70 26.69
N VAL A 89 16.04 3.57 26.64
CA VAL A 89 14.80 3.37 27.38
C VAL A 89 15.04 3.33 28.90
N HIS A 90 16.19 2.78 29.34
CA HIS A 90 16.54 2.77 30.76
C HIS A 90 16.82 4.17 31.30
N ARG A 91 17.53 5.00 30.56
CA ARG A 91 17.95 6.36 30.99
C ARG A 91 16.86 7.40 30.78
N TYR A 92 16.06 7.23 29.74
CA TYR A 92 15.00 8.15 29.28
C TYR A 92 13.69 7.39 29.05
N PRO A 93 13.01 6.93 30.12
CA PRO A 93 11.79 6.12 29.95
C PRO A 93 10.72 6.74 29.07
N GLU A 94 10.63 8.09 29.05
CA GLU A 94 9.69 8.86 28.25
C GLU A 94 9.92 8.75 26.73
N VAL A 95 11.02 8.12 26.30
CA VAL A 95 11.27 7.85 24.88
C VAL A 95 10.32 6.79 24.33
N ALA A 96 9.86 5.88 25.21
CA ALA A 96 8.93 4.85 24.82
C ALA A 96 7.53 5.42 24.64
N ARG A 97 6.81 4.89 23.64
CA ARG A 97 5.44 5.32 23.35
C ARG A 97 4.44 4.90 24.43
N THR A 98 3.30 5.58 24.44
CA THR A 98 2.11 5.20 25.19
C THR A 98 1.02 4.87 24.17
N ASP A 99 0.33 3.74 24.31
CA ASP A 99 -0.74 3.34 23.42
C ASP A 99 -2.08 4.04 23.74
N PHE A 100 -3.11 3.76 22.93
CA PHE A 100 -4.44 4.36 23.09
C PHE A 100 -5.08 4.04 24.43
N GLU A 101 -4.82 2.84 24.99
CA GLU A 101 -5.31 2.40 26.30
C GLU A 101 -4.51 3.00 27.48
N GLY A 102 -3.53 3.88 27.21
CA GLY A 102 -2.72 4.56 28.22
C GLY A 102 -1.56 3.71 28.78
N ARG A 103 -1.28 2.54 28.19
CA ARG A 103 -0.16 1.69 28.63
C ARG A 103 1.17 2.21 28.10
N HIS A 104 2.07 2.53 29.02
CA HIS A 104 3.41 2.95 28.67
C HIS A 104 4.29 1.74 28.30
N HIS A 105 4.86 1.72 27.10
CA HIS A 105 5.67 0.63 26.58
C HIS A 105 7.02 0.54 27.31
N LYS A 106 7.65 -0.62 27.18
CA LYS A 106 8.94 -0.96 27.79
C LYS A 106 9.98 -1.25 26.70
N PHE A 107 11.23 -1.41 27.10
CA PHE A 107 12.26 -1.93 26.23
C PHE A 107 11.87 -3.32 25.68
N GLY A 108 12.15 -3.53 24.42
CA GLY A 108 11.88 -4.77 23.69
C GLY A 108 11.03 -4.48 22.45
N HIS A 109 10.93 -5.45 21.55
CA HIS A 109 10.25 -5.29 20.27
C HIS A 109 10.82 -4.12 19.42
N ARG A 110 10.19 -3.82 18.30
CA ARG A 110 10.50 -2.68 17.42
C ARG A 110 9.35 -1.67 17.43
N HIS A 111 9.57 -0.45 16.91
CA HIS A 111 8.58 0.65 16.84
C HIS A 111 8.00 1.06 18.20
N ASN A 112 8.81 1.00 19.26
CA ASN A 112 8.42 1.41 20.59
C ASN A 112 8.77 2.86 20.94
N ALA A 113 9.38 3.61 20.00
CA ALA A 113 9.71 5.02 20.20
C ALA A 113 8.50 5.93 20.04
N CYS A 114 8.39 6.94 20.91
CA CYS A 114 7.53 8.10 20.67
C CYS A 114 8.12 8.95 19.53
N PRO A 115 7.41 9.16 18.40
CA PRO A 115 7.95 9.92 17.27
C PRO A 115 8.22 11.40 17.61
N ASN A 116 7.60 11.92 18.67
CA ASN A 116 7.72 13.28 19.13
C ASN A 116 8.66 13.42 20.36
N SER A 117 9.39 12.35 20.73
CA SER A 117 10.38 12.42 21.81
C SER A 117 11.62 13.19 21.34
N PRO A 118 11.99 14.30 22.03
CA PRO A 118 13.24 15.02 21.71
C PRO A 118 14.50 14.15 21.85
N VAL A 119 14.45 13.18 22.76
CA VAL A 119 15.56 12.23 22.99
C VAL A 119 15.70 11.30 21.78
N PHE A 120 14.60 10.67 21.33
CA PHE A 120 14.61 9.84 20.14
C PHE A 120 15.13 10.61 18.92
N GLN A 121 14.53 11.77 18.64
CA GLN A 121 14.89 12.60 17.49
C GLN A 121 16.39 13.00 17.50
N LYS A 122 16.91 13.39 18.67
CA LYS A 122 18.32 13.75 18.83
C LYS A 122 19.25 12.61 18.42
N TYR A 123 19.00 11.41 18.95
CA TYR A 123 19.91 10.28 18.75
C TYR A 123 19.71 9.59 17.40
N ALA A 124 18.48 9.50 16.89
CA ALA A 124 18.19 9.00 15.55
C ALA A 124 18.87 9.85 14.46
N LYS A 125 18.71 11.18 14.55
CA LYS A 125 19.39 12.12 13.65
C LYS A 125 20.91 11.97 13.70
N ARG A 126 21.47 11.87 14.91
CA ARG A 126 22.92 11.74 15.11
C ARG A 126 23.44 10.41 14.55
N LEU A 127 22.70 9.33 14.69
CA LEU A 127 23.08 8.04 14.14
C LEU A 127 23.08 8.08 12.60
N ALA A 128 22.02 8.59 11.99
CA ALA A 128 21.92 8.75 10.54
C ALA A 128 23.07 9.62 9.98
N GLU A 129 23.39 10.73 10.66
CA GLU A 129 24.49 11.60 10.30
C GLU A 129 25.86 10.89 10.36
N LYS A 130 26.12 10.10 11.43
CA LYS A 130 27.36 9.34 11.57
C LYS A 130 27.51 8.21 10.55
N LEU A 131 26.40 7.52 10.22
CA LEU A 131 26.40 6.51 9.17
C LEU A 131 26.74 7.14 7.81
N ALA A 132 26.10 8.26 7.49
CA ALA A 132 26.33 8.95 6.21
C ALA A 132 27.73 9.59 6.14
N GLU A 133 28.24 10.17 7.22
CA GLU A 133 29.64 10.67 7.32
C GLU A 133 30.63 9.56 7.03
N ARG A 134 30.38 8.33 7.53
CA ARG A 134 31.31 7.21 7.40
C ARG A 134 31.23 6.50 6.06
N TYR A 135 30.03 6.30 5.54
CA TYR A 135 29.78 5.43 4.39
C TYR A 135 29.26 6.14 3.15
N GLY A 136 28.95 7.44 3.21
CA GLY A 136 28.32 8.17 2.09
C GLY A 136 29.13 8.22 0.80
N ASP A 137 30.45 8.03 0.88
CA ASP A 137 31.34 7.96 -0.30
C ASP A 137 31.49 6.55 -0.88
N ASN A 138 30.96 5.51 -0.22
CA ASN A 138 31.07 4.13 -0.70
C ASN A 138 30.12 3.89 -1.88
N LYS A 139 30.69 3.64 -3.06
CA LYS A 139 29.93 3.47 -4.32
C LYS A 139 29.14 2.18 -4.42
N ASN A 140 29.34 1.23 -3.50
CA ASN A 140 28.51 0.03 -3.40
C ASN A 140 27.22 0.28 -2.62
N ILE A 141 27.12 1.41 -1.88
CA ILE A 141 25.83 1.84 -1.30
C ILE A 141 25.02 2.49 -2.41
N VAL A 142 23.93 1.81 -2.80
CA VAL A 142 23.07 2.19 -3.92
C VAL A 142 21.73 2.76 -3.48
N CYS A 143 21.38 2.59 -2.20
CA CYS A 143 20.17 3.13 -1.59
C CYS A 143 20.36 3.26 -0.08
N TRP A 144 19.77 4.30 0.51
CA TRP A 144 19.60 4.44 1.95
C TRP A 144 18.20 4.00 2.34
N HIS A 145 18.11 3.17 3.38
CA HIS A 145 16.86 2.69 3.97
C HIS A 145 16.69 3.31 5.36
N ILE A 146 15.80 4.28 5.50
CA ILE A 146 15.56 4.94 6.79
C ILE A 146 14.62 4.12 7.65
N SER A 147 15.08 3.77 8.88
CA SER A 147 14.31 2.97 9.83
C SER A 147 13.90 1.61 9.26
N ASN A 148 12.66 1.21 9.42
CA ASN A 148 12.02 0.03 8.82
C ASN A 148 10.54 0.06 9.15
N GLU A 149 9.64 -0.17 8.17
CA GLU A 149 8.20 -0.35 8.35
C GLU A 149 7.59 0.57 9.41
N TYR A 150 7.72 1.89 9.22
CA TYR A 150 7.20 2.87 10.17
C TYR A 150 5.76 2.53 10.61
N GLY A 151 5.52 2.52 11.91
CA GLY A 151 4.22 2.18 12.46
C GLY A 151 4.13 2.39 13.97
N GLY A 152 2.96 2.10 14.50
CA GLY A 152 2.63 2.30 15.90
C GLY A 152 2.27 3.75 16.21
N GLU A 153 1.16 3.92 16.90
CA GLU A 153 0.66 5.22 17.35
C GLU A 153 1.19 5.53 18.75
N CYS A 154 1.29 6.80 19.08
CA CYS A 154 1.74 7.23 20.41
C CYS A 154 0.85 8.36 20.95
N TYR A 155 0.39 8.22 22.17
CA TYR A 155 -0.57 9.10 22.87
C TYR A 155 0.01 9.68 24.18
N CYS A 156 1.34 9.83 24.25
CA CYS A 156 2.03 10.33 25.46
C CYS A 156 2.02 11.86 25.55
N GLU A 157 2.56 12.39 26.68
CA GLU A 157 2.66 13.83 26.91
C GLU A 157 3.52 14.60 25.87
N ASN A 158 4.54 13.97 25.31
CA ASN A 158 5.30 14.58 24.21
C ASN A 158 4.41 14.77 22.97
N CYS A 159 3.56 13.75 22.68
CA CYS A 159 2.60 13.84 21.61
C CYS A 159 1.50 14.86 21.89
N ALA A 160 0.99 14.95 23.13
CA ALA A 160 0.02 15.97 23.52
C ALA A 160 0.54 17.40 23.24
N LYS A 161 1.77 17.69 23.67
CA LYS A 161 2.41 19.00 23.43
C LYS A 161 2.60 19.26 21.93
N ALA A 162 3.09 18.29 21.18
CA ALA A 162 3.33 18.44 19.76
C ALA A 162 2.00 18.57 18.98
N PHE A 163 0.95 17.86 19.39
CA PHE A 163 -0.38 17.94 18.79
C PHE A 163 -1.00 19.32 18.92
N ARG A 164 -0.89 19.93 20.11
CA ARG A 164 -1.35 21.31 20.33
C ARG A 164 -0.63 22.32 19.41
N VAL A 165 0.68 22.12 19.17
CA VAL A 165 1.45 22.96 18.23
C VAL A 165 0.95 22.75 16.81
N TRP A 166 0.75 21.49 16.39
CA TRP A 166 0.22 21.13 15.07
C TRP A 166 -1.19 21.71 14.84
N LEU A 167 -2.06 21.65 15.84
CA LEU A 167 -3.41 22.24 15.77
C LEU A 167 -3.36 23.76 15.65
N LYS A 168 -2.48 24.44 16.41
CA LYS A 168 -2.27 25.89 16.31
C LYS A 168 -1.82 26.29 14.90
N ASP A 169 -1.00 25.47 14.28
CA ASP A 169 -0.57 25.73 12.90
C ASP A 169 -1.70 25.49 11.90
N LYS A 170 -2.51 24.43 12.08
CA LYS A 170 -3.64 24.12 11.20
C LYS A 170 -4.80 25.11 11.32
N TYR A 171 -5.29 25.33 12.54
CA TYR A 171 -6.56 26.04 12.79
C TYR A 171 -6.40 27.50 13.21
N LYS A 172 -5.25 27.91 13.73
CA LYS A 172 -4.91 29.24 14.23
C LYS A 172 -5.65 29.64 15.52
N THR A 173 -6.93 29.31 15.68
CA THR A 173 -7.76 29.67 16.86
C THR A 173 -8.49 28.46 17.43
N LEU A 174 -8.85 28.52 18.73
CA LEU A 174 -9.64 27.48 19.38
C LEU A 174 -11.08 27.43 18.83
N ASP A 175 -11.63 28.57 18.41
CA ASP A 175 -12.97 28.61 17.82
C ASP A 175 -13.04 27.78 16.55
N GLU A 176 -12.00 27.82 15.70
CA GLU A 176 -11.93 26.97 14.50
C GLU A 176 -11.73 25.48 14.86
N VAL A 177 -10.99 25.13 15.93
CA VAL A 177 -10.91 23.76 16.44
C VAL A 177 -12.26 23.27 16.92
N ASN A 178 -12.94 24.06 17.79
CA ASN A 178 -14.26 23.72 18.33
C ASN A 178 -15.28 23.48 17.22
N LYS A 179 -15.26 24.35 16.18
CA LYS A 179 -16.12 24.23 15.01
C LYS A 179 -15.78 22.98 14.18
N ALA A 180 -14.51 22.76 13.90
CA ALA A 180 -14.06 21.60 13.10
C ALA A 180 -14.39 20.26 13.76
N TRP A 181 -14.24 20.15 15.06
CA TRP A 181 -14.54 18.93 15.83
C TRP A 181 -15.99 18.86 16.34
N ASN A 182 -16.81 19.87 16.07
CA ASN A 182 -18.18 19.99 16.57
C ASN A 182 -18.28 19.83 18.09
N MET A 183 -17.43 20.55 18.86
CA MET A 183 -17.25 20.38 20.29
C MET A 183 -18.46 20.87 21.14
N GLU A 184 -19.49 21.46 20.51
CA GLU A 184 -20.79 21.68 21.14
C GLU A 184 -21.54 20.37 21.43
N PHE A 185 -21.21 19.31 20.67
CA PHE A 185 -21.75 17.97 20.88
C PHE A 185 -21.36 17.49 22.29
N TRP A 186 -22.37 17.11 23.10
CA TRP A 186 -22.23 16.75 24.50
C TRP A 186 -21.58 17.81 25.38
N GLY A 187 -21.48 19.08 24.95
CA GLY A 187 -20.99 20.19 25.77
C GLY A 187 -19.48 20.15 26.06
N HIS A 188 -18.67 19.79 25.09
CA HIS A 188 -17.21 19.62 25.21
C HIS A 188 -16.41 20.82 24.66
N THR A 189 -17.02 22.01 24.56
CA THR A 189 -16.33 23.21 24.07
C THR A 189 -15.03 23.49 24.83
N ILE A 190 -13.94 23.68 24.10
CA ILE A 190 -12.59 23.90 24.62
C ILE A 190 -12.33 25.41 24.66
N TYR A 191 -11.79 25.91 25.76
CA TYR A 191 -11.50 27.33 25.98
C TYR A 191 -10.02 27.64 26.15
N ASP A 192 -9.18 26.62 26.41
CA ASP A 192 -7.72 26.75 26.47
C ASP A 192 -7.04 25.63 25.67
N TRP A 193 -5.92 25.97 25.00
CA TRP A 193 -5.13 24.98 24.27
C TRP A 193 -4.63 23.84 25.16
N ASP A 194 -4.35 24.12 26.43
CA ASP A 194 -3.87 23.10 27.37
C ASP A 194 -4.94 22.11 27.83
N GLU A 195 -6.22 22.39 27.55
CA GLU A 195 -7.35 21.46 27.76
C GLU A 195 -7.40 20.35 26.70
N ILE A 196 -6.72 20.54 25.55
CA ILE A 196 -6.68 19.52 24.50
C ILE A 196 -5.77 18.36 24.93
N VAL A 197 -6.34 17.16 24.98
CA VAL A 197 -5.64 15.90 25.20
C VAL A 197 -5.71 15.02 23.95
N PRO A 198 -4.71 14.17 23.69
CA PRO A 198 -4.83 13.15 22.65
C PRO A 198 -6.04 12.24 22.88
N PRO A 199 -6.67 11.72 21.83
CA PRO A 199 -7.68 10.66 21.96
C PRO A 199 -7.13 9.52 22.82
N ASN A 200 -8.00 8.93 23.66
CA ASN A 200 -7.60 7.84 24.54
C ASN A 200 -8.82 7.00 24.94
N ASP A 201 -8.60 5.75 25.31
CA ASP A 201 -9.65 4.82 25.68
C ASP A 201 -10.51 5.28 26.87
N LEU A 202 -9.90 6.02 27.81
CA LEU A 202 -10.58 6.50 29.00
C LEU A 202 -11.46 7.72 28.76
N GLY A 203 -11.18 8.51 27.73
CA GLY A 203 -11.92 9.74 27.41
C GLY A 203 -12.81 9.63 26.18
N ASP A 204 -12.35 8.94 25.14
CA ASP A 204 -13.02 8.90 23.84
C ASP A 204 -13.37 7.45 23.39
N GLY A 205 -12.96 6.45 24.13
CA GLY A 205 -13.27 5.05 23.84
C GLY A 205 -14.77 4.77 23.89
N MET A 206 -15.31 4.19 22.83
CA MET A 206 -16.74 3.84 22.73
C MET A 206 -16.96 2.41 23.16
N PRO A 207 -17.69 2.16 24.29
CA PRO A 207 -17.83 0.82 24.86
C PRO A 207 -18.67 -0.14 24.01
N TRP A 208 -19.42 0.36 23.04
CA TRP A 208 -20.33 -0.44 22.21
C TRP A 208 -19.88 -0.59 20.75
N GLY A 209 -18.75 -0.05 20.38
CA GLY A 209 -18.36 -0.09 18.97
C GLY A 209 -16.91 0.28 18.70
N SER A 210 -16.59 0.33 17.42
CA SER A 210 -15.29 0.73 16.89
C SER A 210 -15.15 2.24 16.67
N GLY A 211 -16.20 3.02 16.89
CA GLY A 211 -16.20 4.45 16.64
C GLY A 211 -15.59 5.28 17.76
N THR A 212 -15.54 6.57 17.53
CA THR A 212 -15.12 7.60 18.49
C THR A 212 -16.26 8.59 18.73
N ALA A 213 -16.32 9.22 19.91
CA ALA A 213 -17.27 10.29 20.18
C ALA A 213 -16.91 11.59 19.41
N PHE A 214 -15.63 11.78 19.10
CA PHE A 214 -15.09 12.97 18.44
C PHE A 214 -14.29 12.60 17.21
N ALA A 215 -14.99 12.19 16.16
CA ALA A 215 -14.38 11.71 14.92
C ALA A 215 -13.42 12.73 14.29
N GLY A 216 -13.77 14.03 14.29
CA GLY A 216 -12.89 15.09 13.82
C GLY A 216 -11.57 15.20 14.59
N MET A 217 -11.59 15.02 15.92
CA MET A 217 -10.39 15.00 16.75
C MET A 217 -9.54 13.76 16.46
N SER A 218 -10.15 12.58 16.40
CA SER A 218 -9.45 11.33 16.11
C SER A 218 -8.84 11.34 14.71
N LEU A 219 -9.53 11.89 13.73
CA LEU A 219 -9.04 12.07 12.36
C LEU A 219 -7.82 13.01 12.33
N ASP A 220 -7.88 14.14 13.03
CA ASP A 220 -6.74 15.06 13.13
C ASP A 220 -5.57 14.43 13.87
N TYR A 221 -5.85 13.58 14.86
CA TYR A 221 -4.78 12.86 15.54
C TYR A 221 -4.08 11.84 14.64
N MET A 222 -4.79 11.14 13.76
CA MET A 222 -4.19 10.27 12.75
C MET A 222 -3.33 11.04 11.76
N ARG A 223 -3.81 12.20 11.29
CA ARG A 223 -3.01 13.11 10.45
C ARG A 223 -1.72 13.52 11.15
N PHE A 224 -1.85 13.99 12.40
CA PHE A 224 -0.72 14.40 13.24
C PHE A 224 0.28 13.24 13.47
N ASN A 225 -0.22 12.05 13.78
CA ASN A 225 0.63 10.88 14.04
C ASN A 225 1.42 10.48 12.77
N SER A 226 0.76 10.43 11.63
CA SER A 226 1.41 10.20 10.32
C SER A 226 2.46 11.28 10.02
N ASP A 227 2.15 12.55 10.24
CA ASP A 227 3.06 13.69 10.06
C ASP A 227 4.27 13.63 11.02
N GLY A 228 4.05 13.23 12.26
CA GLY A 228 5.11 13.08 13.26
C GLY A 228 6.15 12.03 12.86
N MET A 229 5.67 10.89 12.36
CA MET A 229 6.58 9.85 11.83
C MET A 229 7.27 10.29 10.54
N LEU A 230 6.55 10.93 9.63
CA LEU A 230 7.14 11.49 8.40
C LEU A 230 8.23 12.53 8.73
N ASN A 231 8.05 13.32 9.76
CA ASN A 231 9.07 14.28 10.21
C ASN A 231 10.35 13.58 10.69
N ASN A 232 10.24 12.40 11.32
CA ASN A 232 11.43 11.61 11.68
C ASN A 232 12.14 11.08 10.43
N TYR A 233 11.40 10.56 9.45
CA TYR A 233 11.97 10.17 8.17
C TYR A 233 12.72 11.34 7.50
N LYS A 234 12.10 12.51 7.41
CA LYS A 234 12.70 13.72 6.83
C LYS A 234 13.95 14.16 7.60
N MET A 235 13.92 14.11 8.92
CA MET A 235 15.04 14.48 9.78
C MET A 235 16.27 13.58 9.53
N GLU A 236 16.07 12.27 9.42
CA GLU A 236 17.16 11.33 9.11
C GLU A 236 17.64 11.49 7.67
N ARG A 237 16.72 11.64 6.70
CA ARG A 237 17.05 11.96 5.30
C ARG A 237 17.93 13.21 5.19
N ASP A 238 17.52 14.29 5.84
CA ASP A 238 18.24 15.56 5.78
C ASP A 238 19.61 15.47 6.47
N ALA A 239 19.77 14.59 7.46
CA ALA A 239 21.05 14.29 8.07
C ALA A 239 21.98 13.53 7.09
N ILE A 240 21.44 12.53 6.38
CA ILE A 240 22.16 11.78 5.34
C ILE A 240 22.58 12.73 4.19
N ARG A 241 21.68 13.59 3.75
CA ARG A 241 21.91 14.54 2.64
C ARG A 241 23.04 15.56 2.89
N LYS A 242 23.55 15.68 4.09
CA LYS A 242 24.74 16.50 4.37
C LYS A 242 26.01 15.90 3.75
N TYR A 243 26.09 14.58 3.68
CA TYR A 243 27.26 13.82 3.26
C TYR A 243 27.04 13.13 1.91
N ASP A 244 25.87 12.57 1.68
CA ASP A 244 25.49 11.91 0.42
C ASP A 244 24.33 12.64 -0.25
N LYS A 245 24.61 13.29 -1.39
CA LYS A 245 23.64 14.13 -2.12
C LYS A 245 22.84 13.35 -3.17
N GLU A 246 23.35 12.20 -3.63
CA GLU A 246 22.91 11.56 -4.86
C GLU A 246 22.22 10.20 -4.65
N THR A 247 22.73 9.41 -3.70
CA THR A 247 22.17 8.06 -3.47
C THR A 247 20.69 8.15 -3.06
N PRO A 248 19.80 7.38 -3.71
CA PRO A 248 18.38 7.37 -3.37
C PRO A 248 18.12 7.04 -1.90
N ILE A 249 17.07 7.64 -1.33
CA ILE A 249 16.64 7.40 0.05
C ILE A 249 15.19 6.91 0.03
N THR A 250 14.93 5.84 0.75
CA THR A 250 13.61 5.21 0.89
C THR A 250 13.34 4.76 2.33
N THR A 251 12.15 4.30 2.57
CA THR A 251 11.75 3.43 3.68
C THR A 251 10.69 2.44 3.16
N ASN A 252 10.66 1.23 3.68
CA ASN A 252 9.71 0.22 3.25
C ASN A 252 8.30 0.47 3.80
N LEU A 253 7.32 0.37 2.93
CA LEU A 253 5.90 0.55 3.21
C LEU A 253 5.21 -0.82 3.37
N MET A 254 4.04 -0.85 3.98
CA MET A 254 3.33 -2.09 4.32
C MET A 254 1.97 -2.19 3.59
N GLY A 255 1.95 -1.95 2.29
CA GLY A 255 0.75 -2.08 1.48
C GLY A 255 -0.37 -1.09 1.86
N THR A 256 -1.53 -1.61 2.24
CA THR A 256 -2.69 -0.81 2.67
C THR A 256 -2.68 -0.48 4.16
N TYR A 257 -1.51 -0.41 4.80
CA TYR A 257 -1.39 -0.12 6.22
C TYR A 257 -2.13 1.16 6.61
N LYS A 258 -3.05 1.04 7.59
CA LYS A 258 -3.97 2.11 7.95
C LYS A 258 -3.29 3.31 8.60
N GLY A 259 -2.21 3.11 9.34
CA GLY A 259 -1.63 4.12 10.25
C GLY A 259 -0.95 5.32 9.59
N LEU A 260 -0.66 5.29 8.28
CA LEU A 260 0.14 6.31 7.58
C LEU A 260 -0.45 6.65 6.22
N ASP A 261 -0.50 7.93 5.88
CA ASP A 261 -0.90 8.41 4.54
C ASP A 261 0.28 8.28 3.57
N TYR A 262 0.34 7.18 2.84
CA TYR A 262 1.45 6.89 1.94
C TYR A 262 1.51 7.79 0.71
N PHE A 263 0.41 8.39 0.23
CA PHE A 263 0.50 9.40 -0.82
C PHE A 263 1.27 10.65 -0.35
N LYS A 264 1.06 11.06 0.90
CA LYS A 264 1.82 12.15 1.49
C LYS A 264 3.30 11.77 1.72
N TRP A 265 3.54 10.54 2.22
CA TRP A 265 4.89 10.02 2.47
C TRP A 265 5.71 9.90 1.19
N ALA A 266 5.14 9.38 0.12
CA ALA A 266 5.83 9.17 -1.15
C ALA A 266 6.35 10.46 -1.78
N LYS A 267 5.72 11.61 -1.51
CA LYS A 267 6.19 12.94 -1.97
C LYS A 267 7.57 13.29 -1.39
N GLU A 268 7.92 12.74 -0.22
CA GLU A 268 9.19 12.99 0.48
C GLU A 268 10.25 11.89 0.23
N MET A 269 9.88 10.78 -0.37
CA MET A 269 10.77 9.66 -0.71
C MET A 269 11.33 9.81 -2.11
N ASP A 270 12.59 9.43 -2.33
CA ASP A 270 13.16 9.42 -3.70
C ASP A 270 12.59 8.28 -4.54
N ILE A 271 12.42 7.12 -3.93
CA ILE A 271 11.80 5.94 -4.54
C ILE A 271 10.88 5.25 -3.52
N VAL A 272 9.73 4.76 -3.99
CA VAL A 272 8.85 3.94 -3.17
C VAL A 272 9.44 2.55 -3.01
N SER A 273 9.44 2.02 -1.79
CA SER A 273 9.73 0.62 -1.52
C SER A 273 8.68 0.02 -0.59
N TRP A 274 8.44 -1.29 -0.67
CA TRP A 274 7.45 -1.94 0.17
C TRP A 274 7.70 -3.43 0.36
N ASP A 275 6.96 -4.02 1.31
CA ASP A 275 7.09 -5.39 1.77
C ASP A 275 5.83 -6.18 1.47
N ASN A 276 5.98 -7.24 0.67
CA ASN A 276 4.88 -8.06 0.18
C ASN A 276 4.84 -9.44 0.85
N TYR A 277 3.95 -9.59 1.81
CA TYR A 277 3.79 -10.82 2.60
C TYR A 277 2.36 -11.37 2.53
N PRO A 278 1.88 -11.81 1.38
CA PRO A 278 0.53 -12.38 1.27
C PRO A 278 0.44 -13.66 2.12
N SER A 279 -0.68 -13.82 2.82
CA SER A 279 -0.98 -15.07 3.53
C SER A 279 -1.35 -16.18 2.55
N TYR A 280 -1.51 -17.41 3.05
CA TYR A 280 -1.82 -18.58 2.22
C TYR A 280 -3.15 -18.48 1.46
N ASN A 281 -4.07 -17.63 1.92
CA ASN A 281 -5.41 -17.42 1.35
C ASN A 281 -5.61 -16.01 0.77
N THR A 282 -4.58 -15.18 0.72
CA THR A 282 -4.67 -13.87 0.08
C THR A 282 -4.91 -14.03 -1.43
N PRO A 283 -5.96 -13.41 -1.99
CA PRO A 283 -6.19 -13.45 -3.44
C PRO A 283 -5.04 -12.82 -4.23
N TRP A 284 -4.72 -13.35 -5.39
CA TRP A 284 -3.68 -12.78 -6.27
C TRP A 284 -4.05 -11.38 -6.78
N SER A 285 -5.34 -11.09 -6.91
CA SER A 285 -5.87 -9.76 -7.20
C SER A 285 -5.57 -8.74 -6.11
N HIS A 286 -5.61 -9.14 -4.82
CA HIS A 286 -5.21 -8.27 -3.71
C HIS A 286 -3.71 -7.94 -3.77
N VAL A 287 -2.87 -8.93 -4.11
CA VAL A 287 -1.42 -8.73 -4.30
C VAL A 287 -1.17 -7.76 -5.46
N ALA A 288 -1.86 -7.96 -6.59
CA ALA A 288 -1.78 -7.08 -7.75
C ALA A 288 -2.23 -5.65 -7.42
N MET A 289 -3.38 -5.48 -6.73
CA MET A 289 -3.90 -4.19 -6.27
C MET A 289 -2.88 -3.45 -5.41
N THR A 290 -2.23 -4.15 -4.49
CA THR A 290 -1.25 -3.53 -3.60
C THR A 290 0.00 -3.11 -4.35
N HIS A 291 0.48 -3.88 -5.33
CA HIS A 291 1.56 -3.46 -6.23
C HIS A 291 1.18 -2.21 -7.04
N ASP A 292 -0.03 -2.18 -7.59
CA ASP A 292 -0.53 -1.02 -8.34
C ASP A 292 -0.69 0.22 -7.42
N LEU A 293 -1.06 0.02 -6.14
CA LEU A 293 -1.06 1.10 -5.16
C LEU A 293 0.35 1.66 -4.93
N MET A 294 1.34 0.79 -4.73
CA MET A 294 2.73 1.24 -4.53
C MET A 294 3.29 1.96 -5.75
N ARG A 295 2.98 1.48 -6.96
CA ARG A 295 3.31 2.19 -8.20
C ARG A 295 2.60 3.54 -8.27
N GLY A 296 1.30 3.58 -7.96
CA GLY A 296 0.46 4.77 -8.00
C GLY A 296 0.88 5.89 -7.05
N LEU A 297 1.58 5.57 -5.94
CA LEU A 297 2.07 6.58 -4.99
C LEU A 297 2.97 7.65 -5.64
N LYS A 298 3.69 7.32 -6.71
CA LYS A 298 4.57 8.22 -7.46
C LYS A 298 4.35 8.19 -8.97
N ASP A 299 3.37 7.43 -9.46
CA ASP A 299 3.15 7.17 -10.90
C ASP A 299 4.46 6.71 -11.58
N ALA A 300 5.10 5.68 -11.00
CA ALA A 300 6.45 5.28 -11.41
C ALA A 300 6.88 3.91 -10.83
N PRO A 301 7.91 3.26 -11.42
CA PRO A 301 8.46 2.01 -10.89
C PRO A 301 8.86 2.11 -9.41
N PHE A 302 8.73 1.02 -8.68
CA PHE A 302 9.01 0.92 -7.25
C PHE A 302 10.01 -0.20 -6.93
N MET A 303 10.47 -0.26 -5.68
CA MET A 303 11.28 -1.36 -5.14
C MET A 303 10.40 -2.34 -4.37
N LEU A 304 10.50 -3.64 -4.68
CA LEU A 304 10.15 -4.64 -3.70
C LEU A 304 11.32 -4.78 -2.72
N MET A 305 11.11 -4.40 -1.46
CA MET A 305 12.13 -4.42 -0.43
C MET A 305 12.17 -5.76 0.30
N GLU A 306 10.99 -6.35 0.52
CA GLU A 306 10.89 -7.61 1.20
C GLU A 306 9.79 -8.49 0.61
N GLN A 307 10.08 -9.78 0.52
CA GLN A 307 9.12 -10.88 0.39
C GLN A 307 9.76 -12.15 0.97
N THR A 308 8.96 -13.12 1.36
CA THR A 308 9.53 -14.40 1.78
C THR A 308 9.79 -15.34 0.59
N PRO A 309 10.94 -16.03 0.54
CA PRO A 309 11.16 -17.03 -0.50
C PRO A 309 10.36 -18.32 -0.27
N SER A 310 9.79 -18.52 0.94
CA SER A 310 8.95 -19.68 1.28
C SER A 310 7.85 -19.28 2.27
N GLN A 311 7.88 -19.79 3.51
CA GLN A 311 6.88 -19.48 4.54
C GLN A 311 7.20 -18.19 5.31
N GLN A 312 6.17 -17.60 5.88
CA GLN A 312 6.27 -16.57 6.92
C GLN A 312 6.36 -17.23 8.31
N ASN A 313 6.30 -16.43 9.40
CA ASN A 313 6.32 -16.97 10.76
C ASN A 313 5.27 -16.35 11.70
N TRP A 314 4.50 -15.36 11.23
CA TRP A 314 3.51 -14.63 12.04
C TRP A 314 2.06 -14.88 11.61
N GLN A 315 1.83 -15.65 10.56
CA GLN A 315 0.50 -16.02 10.12
C GLN A 315 -0.09 -17.10 11.05
N PRO A 316 -1.43 -17.21 11.17
CA PRO A 316 -2.06 -18.33 11.86
C PRO A 316 -1.60 -19.69 11.32
N TYR A 317 -1.35 -19.77 10.02
CA TYR A 317 -0.83 -20.94 9.32
C TYR A 317 0.29 -20.51 8.37
N ASN A 318 1.53 -20.88 8.69
CA ASN A 318 2.72 -20.50 7.92
C ASN A 318 2.99 -21.54 6.82
N SER A 319 2.11 -21.59 5.83
CA SER A 319 2.19 -22.55 4.72
C SER A 319 3.41 -22.28 3.84
N LEU A 320 4.05 -23.37 3.38
CA LEU A 320 5.13 -23.27 2.40
C LEU A 320 4.57 -22.79 1.05
N LYS A 321 5.30 -21.93 0.38
CA LYS A 321 5.06 -21.67 -1.05
C LYS A 321 5.30 -22.96 -1.84
N LYS A 322 4.40 -23.26 -2.76
CA LYS A 322 4.49 -24.43 -3.64
C LYS A 322 5.62 -24.23 -4.68
N PRO A 323 6.14 -25.30 -5.28
CA PRO A 323 7.10 -25.17 -6.37
C PRO A 323 6.58 -24.22 -7.47
N GLY A 324 7.43 -23.28 -7.90
CA GLY A 324 7.09 -22.25 -8.89
C GLY A 324 6.32 -21.04 -8.33
N GLN A 325 5.67 -21.13 -7.18
CA GLN A 325 4.85 -20.06 -6.61
C GLN A 325 5.67 -18.80 -6.29
N MET A 326 6.85 -18.96 -5.69
CA MET A 326 7.74 -17.83 -5.37
C MET A 326 8.18 -17.10 -6.64
N ARG A 327 8.53 -17.87 -7.68
CA ARG A 327 8.91 -17.32 -8.99
C ARG A 327 7.75 -16.56 -9.64
N ALA A 328 6.55 -17.14 -9.68
CA ALA A 328 5.35 -16.49 -10.25
C ALA A 328 4.99 -15.20 -9.50
N GLN A 329 5.02 -15.22 -8.16
CA GLN A 329 4.81 -14.04 -7.32
C GLN A 329 5.85 -12.94 -7.58
N SER A 330 7.12 -13.29 -7.72
CA SER A 330 8.17 -12.32 -8.03
C SER A 330 7.94 -11.68 -9.41
N TYR A 331 7.51 -12.45 -10.39
CA TYR A 331 7.18 -11.90 -11.71
C TYR A 331 5.88 -11.11 -11.73
N GLN A 332 4.90 -11.42 -10.87
CA GLN A 332 3.74 -10.54 -10.68
C GLN A 332 4.18 -9.17 -10.16
N THR A 333 5.08 -9.14 -9.17
CA THR A 333 5.64 -7.90 -8.65
C THR A 333 6.34 -7.08 -9.75
N VAL A 334 7.17 -7.72 -10.57
CA VAL A 334 7.82 -7.07 -11.73
C VAL A 334 6.79 -6.60 -12.76
N ALA A 335 5.79 -7.42 -13.07
CA ALA A 335 4.72 -7.11 -14.01
C ALA A 335 3.94 -5.84 -13.64
N HIS A 336 3.73 -5.62 -12.33
CA HIS A 336 3.04 -4.45 -11.78
C HIS A 336 3.96 -3.25 -11.49
N GLY A 337 5.24 -3.29 -11.89
CA GLY A 337 6.10 -2.11 -11.92
C GLY A 337 7.32 -2.14 -11.01
N ALA A 338 7.64 -3.26 -10.35
CA ALA A 338 8.88 -3.32 -9.58
C ALA A 338 10.13 -3.43 -10.46
N ASP A 339 11.19 -2.73 -10.04
CA ASP A 339 12.52 -2.81 -10.64
C ASP A 339 13.54 -3.53 -9.73
N THR A 340 13.07 -4.14 -8.64
CA THR A 340 13.89 -4.94 -7.71
C THR A 340 13.10 -6.13 -7.19
N ILE A 341 13.82 -7.20 -6.81
CA ILE A 341 13.26 -8.33 -6.06
C ILE A 341 14.19 -8.62 -4.88
N GLN A 342 13.70 -8.37 -3.67
CA GLN A 342 14.47 -8.63 -2.46
C GLN A 342 13.66 -9.48 -1.47
N PHE A 343 14.38 -10.27 -0.69
CA PHE A 343 13.83 -11.25 0.24
C PHE A 343 14.10 -10.87 1.70
N PHE A 344 13.15 -11.03 2.56
CA PHE A 344 13.40 -11.28 3.96
C PHE A 344 13.32 -12.80 4.16
N GLN A 345 14.46 -13.53 4.42
CA GLN A 345 15.81 -12.98 4.52
C GLN A 345 16.81 -13.87 3.75
N LEU A 346 18.03 -13.41 3.59
CA LEU A 346 19.03 -14.17 2.85
C LEU A 346 19.52 -15.38 3.65
N ARG A 347 19.91 -15.23 4.93
CA ARG A 347 20.24 -16.36 5.81
C ARG A 347 19.26 -16.38 6.99
N ARG A 348 18.68 -17.55 7.25
CA ARG A 348 17.66 -17.73 8.29
C ARG A 348 18.23 -17.46 9.68
N SER A 349 17.52 -16.64 10.48
CA SER A 349 17.87 -16.32 11.86
C SER A 349 18.04 -17.56 12.75
N VAL A 350 19.03 -17.53 13.63
CA VAL A 350 19.34 -18.63 14.57
C VAL A 350 18.29 -18.71 15.68
N GLY A 351 17.73 -17.59 16.07
CA GLY A 351 16.84 -17.48 17.23
C GLY A 351 15.80 -16.36 17.04
N GLY A 352 15.21 -15.94 18.15
CA GLY A 352 14.15 -14.94 18.14
C GLY A 352 12.81 -15.45 17.58
N CYS A 353 11.86 -14.56 17.41
CA CYS A 353 10.54 -14.92 16.90
C CYS A 353 10.57 -15.36 15.42
N GLU A 354 11.56 -14.91 14.64
CA GLU A 354 11.68 -15.15 13.20
C GLU A 354 12.51 -16.36 12.81
N LYS A 355 12.91 -17.21 13.77
CA LYS A 355 13.70 -18.43 13.50
C LYS A 355 13.04 -19.42 12.54
N PHE A 356 11.71 -19.36 12.36
CA PHE A 356 10.97 -20.16 11.39
C PHE A 356 10.60 -19.42 10.11
N HIS A 357 10.97 -18.14 9.99
CA HIS A 357 10.74 -17.40 8.75
C HIS A 357 11.53 -18.04 7.60
N GLY A 358 10.98 -18.05 6.39
CA GLY A 358 11.65 -18.51 5.18
C GLY A 358 12.91 -17.70 4.91
N ALA A 359 13.91 -18.35 4.34
CA ALA A 359 15.15 -17.70 3.94
C ALA A 359 15.72 -18.36 2.69
N VAL A 360 16.56 -17.65 1.96
CA VAL A 360 17.28 -18.17 0.80
C VAL A 360 18.22 -19.28 1.23
N ILE A 361 19.00 -19.02 2.29
CA ILE A 361 19.88 -20.01 2.93
C ILE A 361 19.19 -20.45 4.22
N ALA A 362 18.68 -21.68 4.21
CA ALA A 362 18.03 -22.31 5.37
C ALA A 362 19.04 -22.66 6.48
N HIS A 363 18.56 -23.11 7.65
CA HIS A 363 19.43 -23.55 8.75
C HIS A 363 20.43 -24.67 8.35
N ALA A 364 20.15 -25.43 7.30
CA ALA A 364 21.09 -26.40 6.76
C ALA A 364 22.38 -25.78 6.19
N GLY A 365 22.35 -24.48 5.85
CA GLY A 365 23.53 -23.75 5.40
C GLY A 365 24.08 -24.17 4.03
N THR A 366 23.28 -24.81 3.18
CA THR A 366 23.73 -25.36 1.89
C THR A 366 22.88 -24.91 0.73
N ALA A 367 23.44 -25.01 -0.49
CA ALA A 367 22.73 -24.81 -1.74
C ALA A 367 21.72 -25.93 -2.09
N ASP A 368 21.77 -27.05 -1.38
CA ASP A 368 20.99 -28.24 -1.71
C ASP A 368 19.57 -28.23 -1.10
N THR A 369 18.85 -27.12 -1.30
CA THR A 369 17.45 -27.00 -0.93
C THR A 369 16.60 -26.60 -2.13
N ARG A 370 15.30 -26.94 -2.11
CA ARG A 370 14.36 -26.52 -3.15
C ARG A 370 14.34 -25.00 -3.28
N VAL A 371 14.22 -24.27 -2.17
CA VAL A 371 14.15 -22.81 -2.15
C VAL A 371 15.39 -22.21 -2.78
N PHE A 372 16.59 -22.67 -2.42
CA PHE A 372 17.83 -22.13 -2.98
C PHE A 372 17.90 -22.35 -4.51
N ARG A 373 17.48 -23.53 -5.01
CA ARG A 373 17.46 -23.80 -6.45
C ARG A 373 16.48 -22.89 -7.19
N GLU A 374 15.27 -22.66 -6.64
CA GLU A 374 14.28 -21.75 -7.23
C GLU A 374 14.77 -20.28 -7.23
N VAL A 375 15.39 -19.85 -6.13
CA VAL A 375 16.01 -18.51 -6.03
C VAL A 375 17.14 -18.36 -7.05
N THR A 376 17.99 -19.38 -7.20
CA THR A 376 19.07 -19.39 -8.21
C THR A 376 18.52 -19.29 -9.64
N GLN A 377 17.44 -20.00 -9.94
CA GLN A 377 16.79 -19.91 -11.24
C GLN A 377 16.28 -18.49 -11.49
N LEU A 378 15.54 -17.91 -10.55
CA LEU A 378 15.00 -16.57 -10.67
C LEU A 378 16.10 -15.53 -10.84
N GLY A 379 17.21 -15.62 -10.08
CA GLY A 379 18.35 -14.72 -10.20
C GLY A 379 18.96 -14.69 -11.61
N LYS A 380 19.16 -15.86 -12.20
CA LYS A 380 19.67 -15.99 -13.58
C LYS A 380 18.70 -15.42 -14.62
N GLU A 381 17.39 -15.62 -14.41
CA GLU A 381 16.38 -15.07 -15.30
C GLU A 381 16.34 -13.54 -15.22
N LEU A 382 16.34 -12.96 -14.01
CA LEU A 382 16.33 -11.51 -13.80
C LEU A 382 17.62 -10.83 -14.30
N GLU A 383 18.78 -11.47 -14.16
CA GLU A 383 20.03 -10.99 -14.75
C GLU A 383 19.91 -10.88 -16.27
N LYS A 384 19.32 -11.89 -16.92
CA LYS A 384 19.13 -11.93 -18.38
C LYS A 384 18.21 -10.83 -18.89
N ILE A 385 17.06 -10.60 -18.21
CA ILE A 385 16.01 -9.72 -18.71
C ILE A 385 16.04 -8.31 -18.11
N GLY A 386 16.78 -8.10 -17.02
CA GLY A 386 16.70 -6.87 -16.22
C GLY A 386 16.91 -5.60 -17.02
N SER A 387 17.85 -5.58 -17.97
CA SER A 387 18.11 -4.41 -18.82
C SER A 387 16.95 -4.05 -19.78
N ARG A 388 16.08 -5.02 -20.12
CA ARG A 388 14.89 -4.80 -20.96
C ARG A 388 13.68 -4.35 -20.15
N VAL A 389 13.64 -4.73 -18.88
CA VAL A 389 12.46 -4.52 -18.01
C VAL A 389 12.58 -3.25 -17.16
N MET A 390 13.77 -3.00 -16.59
CA MET A 390 13.96 -1.85 -15.69
C MET A 390 13.60 -0.52 -16.33
N GLY A 391 12.85 0.30 -15.60
CA GLY A 391 12.40 1.62 -16.04
C GLY A 391 11.31 1.58 -17.11
N SER A 392 10.78 0.40 -17.47
CA SER A 392 9.56 0.31 -18.27
C SER A 392 8.34 0.69 -17.43
N GLU A 393 7.30 1.19 -18.08
CA GLU A 393 6.15 1.81 -17.43
C GLU A 393 4.86 1.02 -17.67
N ASN A 394 3.98 1.00 -16.68
CA ASN A 394 2.60 0.55 -16.84
C ASN A 394 1.73 1.77 -17.16
N HIS A 395 0.75 1.61 -18.03
CA HIS A 395 -0.21 2.66 -18.35
C HIS A 395 -1.63 2.09 -18.26
N ALA A 396 -2.49 2.79 -17.54
CA ALA A 396 -3.89 2.43 -17.36
C ALA A 396 -4.82 3.54 -17.87
N LYS A 397 -6.03 3.14 -18.23
CA LYS A 397 -7.15 4.03 -18.58
C LYS A 397 -8.24 4.04 -17.49
N VAL A 398 -8.06 3.20 -16.48
CA VAL A 398 -8.90 3.12 -15.30
C VAL A 398 -8.10 3.58 -14.09
N GLY A 399 -8.65 4.56 -13.36
CA GLY A 399 -8.14 4.98 -12.06
C GLY A 399 -9.08 4.57 -10.94
N ILE A 400 -8.57 3.95 -9.87
CA ILE A 400 -9.33 3.71 -8.63
C ILE A 400 -8.79 4.62 -7.55
N ILE A 401 -9.64 5.48 -7.00
CA ILE A 401 -9.27 6.40 -5.93
C ILE A 401 -9.03 5.63 -4.63
N PHE A 402 -7.86 5.84 -4.04
CA PHE A 402 -7.53 5.43 -2.68
C PHE A 402 -7.17 6.66 -1.85
N ASP A 403 -7.85 6.91 -0.72
CA ASP A 403 -7.59 8.05 0.14
C ASP A 403 -7.51 7.61 1.61
N TRP A 404 -6.33 7.79 2.24
CA TRP A 404 -6.11 7.40 3.64
C TRP A 404 -7.01 8.17 4.61
N GLU A 405 -7.29 9.45 4.36
CA GLU A 405 -8.18 10.22 5.21
C GLU A 405 -9.62 9.72 5.14
N ASN A 406 -10.07 9.35 3.93
CA ASN A 406 -11.35 8.68 3.73
C ASN A 406 -11.41 7.33 4.47
N TYR A 407 -10.33 6.54 4.39
CA TYR A 407 -10.17 5.27 5.11
C TYR A 407 -10.32 5.47 6.63
N TRP A 408 -9.62 6.48 7.20
CA TRP A 408 -9.72 6.79 8.62
C TRP A 408 -11.12 7.25 9.01
N ALA A 409 -11.69 8.21 8.30
CA ALA A 409 -13.00 8.78 8.61
C ALA A 409 -14.10 7.71 8.57
N LEU A 410 -14.17 6.91 7.52
CA LEU A 410 -15.16 5.84 7.38
C LEU A 410 -15.08 4.84 8.54
N GLU A 411 -13.88 4.48 8.98
CA GLU A 411 -13.71 3.47 10.01
C GLU A 411 -13.67 4.02 11.44
N TYR A 412 -13.67 5.35 11.62
CA TYR A 412 -13.91 5.98 12.92
C TYR A 412 -15.39 6.26 13.18
N THR A 413 -16.23 6.31 12.15
CA THR A 413 -17.67 6.55 12.36
C THR A 413 -18.35 5.37 13.06
N SER A 414 -19.40 5.68 13.81
CA SER A 414 -20.19 4.68 14.56
C SER A 414 -21.30 4.01 13.74
N GLY A 415 -21.38 4.27 12.44
CA GLY A 415 -22.44 3.71 11.64
C GLY A 415 -22.25 3.90 10.13
N PRO A 416 -23.23 3.51 9.30
CA PRO A 416 -24.43 2.74 9.66
C PRO A 416 -24.15 1.25 9.90
N ASN A 417 -23.03 0.70 9.38
CA ASN A 417 -22.68 -0.72 9.45
C ASN A 417 -21.21 -0.90 9.84
N ARG A 418 -20.95 -1.66 10.92
CA ARG A 418 -19.58 -1.90 11.40
C ARG A 418 -18.76 -2.86 10.54
N ASP A 419 -19.41 -3.60 9.65
CA ASP A 419 -18.74 -4.58 8.76
C ASP A 419 -18.33 -3.94 7.43
N LEU A 420 -18.69 -2.67 7.20
CA LEU A 420 -18.22 -1.89 6.07
C LEU A 420 -16.75 -1.53 6.26
N ARG A 421 -15.87 -2.06 5.39
CA ARG A 421 -14.43 -1.84 5.42
C ARG A 421 -13.98 -1.20 4.10
N TYR A 422 -13.21 -0.13 4.20
CA TYR A 422 -12.81 0.67 3.04
C TYR A 422 -12.00 -0.15 2.03
N VAL A 423 -10.98 -0.87 2.50
CA VAL A 423 -10.10 -1.66 1.61
C VAL A 423 -10.87 -2.77 0.91
N ASP A 424 -11.85 -3.41 1.57
CA ASP A 424 -12.67 -4.45 0.96
C ASP A 424 -13.50 -3.91 -0.21
N GLN A 425 -13.98 -2.67 -0.11
CA GLN A 425 -14.75 -2.01 -1.18
C GLN A 425 -13.87 -1.64 -2.38
N ILE A 426 -12.65 -1.21 -2.12
CA ILE A 426 -11.64 -1.00 -3.16
C ILE A 426 -11.33 -2.31 -3.87
N GLU A 427 -11.07 -3.38 -3.10
CA GLU A 427 -10.72 -4.70 -3.63
C GLU A 427 -11.84 -5.30 -4.50
N GLN A 428 -13.10 -5.16 -4.12
CA GLN A 428 -14.24 -5.63 -4.92
C GLN A 428 -14.25 -4.99 -6.32
N MET A 429 -14.02 -3.69 -6.43
CA MET A 429 -13.95 -3.02 -7.73
C MET A 429 -12.69 -3.42 -8.51
N TYR A 430 -11.53 -3.48 -7.83
CA TYR A 430 -10.29 -3.90 -8.45
C TYR A 430 -10.37 -5.32 -9.01
N ASN A 431 -11.01 -6.25 -8.30
CA ASN A 431 -11.18 -7.65 -8.72
C ASN A 431 -11.88 -7.77 -10.08
N TYR A 432 -12.85 -6.92 -10.38
CA TYR A 432 -13.49 -6.93 -11.70
C TYR A 432 -12.48 -6.64 -12.81
N PHE A 433 -11.71 -5.55 -12.67
CA PHE A 433 -10.73 -5.14 -13.67
C PHE A 433 -9.60 -6.15 -13.80
N TYR A 434 -9.11 -6.68 -12.68
CA TYR A 434 -8.09 -7.73 -12.64
C TYR A 434 -8.56 -8.98 -13.39
N ASN A 435 -9.76 -9.49 -13.10
CA ASN A 435 -10.31 -10.67 -13.76
C ASN A 435 -10.62 -10.46 -15.26
N LYS A 436 -10.67 -9.22 -15.71
CA LYS A 436 -10.83 -8.85 -17.14
C LYS A 436 -9.51 -8.49 -17.82
N ASN A 437 -8.39 -8.56 -17.12
CA ASN A 437 -7.09 -8.10 -17.62
C ASN A 437 -7.13 -6.63 -18.10
N ILE A 438 -7.84 -5.78 -17.38
CA ILE A 438 -7.88 -4.34 -17.59
C ILE A 438 -6.87 -3.70 -16.65
N ALA A 439 -5.93 -2.93 -17.19
CA ALA A 439 -4.94 -2.21 -16.40
C ALA A 439 -5.60 -1.12 -15.54
N VAL A 440 -5.15 -1.03 -14.27
CA VAL A 440 -5.64 -0.08 -13.27
C VAL A 440 -4.47 0.69 -12.67
N ASP A 441 -4.65 1.99 -12.45
CA ASP A 441 -3.82 2.78 -11.54
C ASP A 441 -4.61 3.05 -10.25
N MET A 442 -3.95 2.84 -9.11
CA MET A 442 -4.46 3.30 -7.82
C MET A 442 -4.03 4.75 -7.63
N ILE A 443 -4.97 5.66 -7.48
CA ILE A 443 -4.72 7.11 -7.57
C ILE A 443 -5.15 7.87 -6.32
N PRO A 444 -4.46 8.96 -5.95
CA PRO A 444 -4.90 9.83 -4.87
C PRO A 444 -6.16 10.62 -5.22
N ILE A 445 -6.82 11.13 -4.19
CA ILE A 445 -8.04 11.93 -4.35
C ILE A 445 -7.80 13.27 -5.08
N ASP A 446 -6.56 13.75 -5.12
CA ASP A 446 -6.11 14.97 -5.79
C ASP A 446 -5.39 14.70 -7.14
N ALA A 447 -5.58 13.51 -7.73
CA ALA A 447 -5.00 13.15 -9.01
C ALA A 447 -5.50 14.00 -10.17
N ASP A 448 -4.70 14.07 -11.24
CA ASP A 448 -5.18 14.56 -12.53
C ASP A 448 -6.05 13.49 -13.21
N PHE A 449 -7.36 13.57 -13.00
CA PHE A 449 -8.33 12.60 -13.54
C PHE A 449 -8.38 12.59 -15.07
N SER A 450 -7.92 13.64 -15.76
CA SER A 450 -7.96 13.74 -17.22
C SER A 450 -7.13 12.66 -17.95
N LYS A 451 -6.25 11.97 -17.22
CA LYS A 451 -5.46 10.84 -17.72
C LYS A 451 -6.30 9.57 -17.93
N TYR A 452 -7.46 9.47 -17.28
CA TYR A 452 -8.29 8.27 -17.20
C TYR A 452 -9.60 8.45 -17.95
N ASP A 453 -10.02 7.39 -18.63
CA ASP A 453 -11.32 7.36 -19.30
C ASP A 453 -12.43 6.92 -18.34
N LEU A 454 -12.05 6.12 -17.30
CA LEU A 454 -12.91 5.72 -16.19
C LEU A 454 -12.22 5.95 -14.85
N VAL A 455 -12.93 6.62 -13.92
CA VAL A 455 -12.52 6.79 -12.52
C VAL A 455 -13.54 6.06 -11.62
N ALA A 456 -13.05 5.18 -10.76
CA ALA A 456 -13.84 4.53 -9.72
C ALA A 456 -13.52 5.14 -8.35
N ALA A 457 -14.56 5.52 -7.61
CA ALA A 457 -14.47 6.12 -6.29
C ALA A 457 -15.39 5.38 -5.30
N PRO A 458 -15.05 4.12 -4.93
CA PRO A 458 -15.88 3.35 -4.02
C PRO A 458 -15.92 3.97 -2.63
N VAL A 459 -17.10 4.09 -2.05
CA VAL A 459 -17.32 4.60 -0.70
C VAL A 459 -16.51 5.90 -0.47
N LEU A 460 -16.70 6.90 -1.34
CA LEU A 460 -16.08 8.21 -1.21
C LEU A 460 -16.78 9.00 -0.09
N TYR A 461 -16.66 8.49 1.14
CA TYR A 461 -17.33 8.97 2.35
C TYR A 461 -16.98 10.43 2.64
N MET A 462 -15.69 10.75 2.56
CA MET A 462 -15.16 12.10 2.75
C MET A 462 -14.91 12.79 1.41
N VAL A 463 -15.66 13.85 1.14
CA VAL A 463 -15.40 14.75 0.00
C VAL A 463 -14.80 16.04 0.53
N LYS A 464 -13.48 16.17 0.35
CA LYS A 464 -12.72 17.36 0.77
C LYS A 464 -12.97 18.53 -0.18
N ASP A 465 -12.63 19.76 0.26
CA ASP A 465 -12.76 20.96 -0.56
C ASP A 465 -12.01 20.83 -1.90
N GLY A 466 -12.66 21.17 -3.00
CA GLY A 466 -12.11 21.11 -4.36
C GLY A 466 -12.24 19.75 -5.06
N VAL A 467 -12.56 18.69 -4.34
CA VAL A 467 -12.66 17.33 -4.91
C VAL A 467 -13.90 17.19 -5.79
N ALA A 468 -15.05 17.65 -5.31
CA ALA A 468 -16.28 17.59 -6.09
C ALA A 468 -16.16 18.38 -7.40
N GLU A 469 -15.57 19.58 -7.35
CA GLU A 469 -15.34 20.42 -8.52
C GLU A 469 -14.39 19.75 -9.53
N SER A 470 -13.35 19.05 -9.05
CA SER A 470 -12.42 18.32 -9.90
C SER A 470 -13.10 17.14 -10.60
N LEU A 471 -13.91 16.38 -9.87
CA LEU A 471 -14.70 15.28 -10.43
C LEU A 471 -15.78 15.78 -11.40
N GLU A 472 -16.47 16.89 -11.07
CA GLU A 472 -17.42 17.52 -11.98
C GLU A 472 -16.74 17.95 -13.29
N ALA A 473 -15.59 18.59 -13.23
CA ALA A 473 -14.83 19.02 -14.40
C ALA A 473 -14.41 17.84 -15.28
N TYR A 474 -13.95 16.76 -14.65
CA TYR A 474 -13.60 15.51 -15.32
C TYR A 474 -14.78 14.90 -16.07
N VAL A 475 -15.93 14.75 -15.41
CA VAL A 475 -17.13 14.19 -16.03
C VAL A 475 -17.68 15.12 -17.12
N GLN A 476 -17.73 16.44 -16.88
CA GLN A 476 -18.17 17.40 -17.90
C GLN A 476 -17.33 17.36 -19.17
N ALA A 477 -16.04 17.04 -19.06
CA ALA A 477 -15.12 16.88 -20.20
C ALA A 477 -15.35 15.58 -20.99
N GLY A 478 -16.03 14.59 -20.43
CA GLY A 478 -16.36 13.32 -21.09
C GLY A 478 -15.92 12.06 -20.31
N GLY A 479 -15.34 12.23 -19.13
CA GLY A 479 -14.93 11.10 -18.28
C GLY A 479 -16.12 10.30 -17.73
N THR A 480 -15.91 9.04 -17.43
CA THR A 480 -16.88 8.18 -16.75
C THR A 480 -16.49 8.02 -15.29
N LEU A 481 -17.41 8.36 -14.38
CA LEU A 481 -17.25 8.17 -12.94
C LEU A 481 -18.18 7.07 -12.43
N ILE A 482 -17.68 6.18 -11.59
CA ILE A 482 -18.52 5.29 -10.79
C ILE A 482 -18.23 5.52 -9.30
N THR A 483 -19.27 5.75 -8.51
CA THR A 483 -19.19 5.87 -7.05
C THR A 483 -20.31 5.06 -6.41
N THR A 484 -20.21 4.85 -5.09
CA THR A 484 -21.13 3.94 -4.40
C THR A 484 -21.81 4.60 -3.22
N TYR A 485 -22.69 3.86 -2.56
CA TYR A 485 -23.27 4.16 -1.27
C TYR A 485 -22.22 4.75 -0.31
N MET A 486 -22.68 5.44 0.71
CA MET A 486 -21.84 6.13 1.69
C MET A 486 -20.88 7.16 1.08
N SER A 487 -21.10 7.63 -0.15
CA SER A 487 -20.30 8.70 -0.74
C SER A 487 -20.87 10.07 -0.44
N GLY A 488 -19.99 11.08 -0.29
CA GLY A 488 -20.38 12.48 -0.07
C GLY A 488 -21.07 12.72 1.27
N ILE A 489 -20.74 11.96 2.30
CA ILE A 489 -21.36 12.09 3.62
C ILE A 489 -20.73 13.24 4.40
N VAL A 490 -19.39 13.30 4.49
CA VAL A 490 -18.66 14.27 5.31
C VAL A 490 -17.65 15.07 4.53
N GLY A 491 -17.32 16.25 5.05
CA GLY A 491 -16.19 17.07 4.62
C GLY A 491 -14.90 16.74 5.35
N GLN A 492 -13.86 17.52 5.11
CA GLN A 492 -12.50 17.30 5.61
C GLN A 492 -12.32 17.30 7.14
N SER A 493 -13.32 17.73 7.89
CA SER A 493 -13.34 17.72 9.37
C SER A 493 -14.28 16.66 9.94
N ASP A 494 -14.76 15.73 9.10
CA ASP A 494 -15.72 14.69 9.43
C ASP A 494 -17.10 15.23 9.87
N ASN A 495 -17.42 16.49 9.57
CA ASN A 495 -18.75 17.03 9.69
C ASN A 495 -19.56 16.75 8.43
N VAL A 496 -20.83 16.39 8.60
CA VAL A 496 -21.71 16.05 7.48
C VAL A 496 -21.95 17.22 6.53
N HIS A 497 -22.04 16.93 5.24
CA HIS A 497 -22.54 17.88 4.25
C HIS A 497 -24.06 18.05 4.41
N LEU A 498 -24.50 19.26 4.75
CA LEU A 498 -25.93 19.54 4.92
C LEU A 498 -26.65 19.62 3.56
N GLY A 499 -27.90 19.23 3.52
CA GLY A 499 -28.76 19.30 2.32
C GLY A 499 -29.04 17.96 1.65
N GLY A 500 -28.63 16.84 2.26
CA GLY A 500 -28.87 15.46 1.78
C GLY A 500 -27.69 14.88 1.00
N TYR A 501 -27.58 13.56 1.03
CA TYR A 501 -26.49 12.81 0.39
C TYR A 501 -26.77 12.57 -1.10
N PRO A 502 -25.74 12.38 -1.93
CA PRO A 502 -24.32 12.34 -1.65
C PRO A 502 -23.64 13.74 -1.58
N GLY A 503 -24.19 14.66 -0.82
CA GLY A 503 -23.62 15.97 -0.54
C GLY A 503 -23.19 16.74 -1.80
N PRO A 504 -21.93 17.16 -1.91
CA PRO A 504 -21.47 17.93 -3.07
C PRO A 504 -21.48 17.15 -4.38
N LEU A 505 -21.60 15.82 -4.35
CA LEU A 505 -21.69 14.98 -5.55
C LEU A 505 -23.13 14.85 -6.09
N ARG A 506 -24.15 15.29 -5.34
CA ARG A 506 -25.58 15.11 -5.61
C ARG A 506 -25.97 15.55 -7.02
N LYS A 507 -25.58 16.76 -7.40
CA LYS A 507 -25.91 17.32 -8.72
C LYS A 507 -25.31 16.51 -9.87
N MET A 508 -24.05 16.10 -9.73
CA MET A 508 -23.35 15.33 -10.75
C MET A 508 -23.90 13.90 -10.83
N ALA A 509 -24.18 13.28 -9.67
CA ALA A 509 -24.76 11.95 -9.61
C ALA A 509 -26.24 11.93 -10.05
N GLY A 510 -26.95 13.05 -9.97
CA GLY A 510 -28.36 13.18 -10.34
C GLY A 510 -29.29 12.36 -9.42
N VAL A 511 -28.89 12.17 -8.18
CA VAL A 511 -29.63 11.42 -7.17
C VAL A 511 -29.59 12.10 -5.81
N TRP A 512 -30.61 11.84 -4.99
CA TRP A 512 -30.69 12.23 -3.60
C TRP A 512 -31.00 11.02 -2.73
N VAL A 513 -30.20 10.78 -1.72
CA VAL A 513 -30.37 9.70 -0.74
C VAL A 513 -31.04 10.27 0.49
N GLU A 514 -32.24 9.76 0.80
CA GLU A 514 -33.08 10.15 1.95
C GLU A 514 -32.64 9.50 3.25
N GLU A 515 -32.48 8.17 3.20
CA GLU A 515 -32.08 7.35 4.37
C GLU A 515 -31.09 6.28 3.90
N ILE A 516 -30.36 5.71 4.85
CA ILE A 516 -29.43 4.61 4.64
C ILE A 516 -29.83 3.47 5.56
N ASP A 517 -30.33 2.38 5.01
CA ASP A 517 -30.68 1.17 5.75
C ASP A 517 -29.45 0.27 5.91
N ALA A 518 -29.20 -0.23 7.12
CA ALA A 518 -28.08 -1.12 7.43
C ALA A 518 -28.58 -2.56 7.60
N LEU A 519 -28.13 -3.44 6.74
CA LEU A 519 -28.50 -4.86 6.77
C LEU A 519 -27.61 -5.61 7.78
N ALA A 520 -28.22 -6.38 8.68
CA ALA A 520 -27.51 -7.30 9.56
C ALA A 520 -26.80 -8.40 8.75
N PRO A 521 -25.77 -9.07 9.30
CA PRO A 521 -24.96 -10.05 8.55
C PRO A 521 -25.76 -11.19 7.90
N GLU A 522 -26.89 -11.57 8.50
CA GLU A 522 -27.80 -12.59 7.99
C GLU A 522 -28.89 -12.09 7.03
N GLN A 523 -29.03 -10.76 6.90
CA GLN A 523 -30.02 -10.15 6.03
C GLN A 523 -29.47 -9.97 4.63
N ARG A 524 -30.35 -10.11 3.65
CA ARG A 524 -30.09 -9.82 2.23
C ARG A 524 -31.31 -9.14 1.65
N ASN A 525 -31.09 -8.18 0.77
CA ASN A 525 -32.11 -7.69 -0.13
C ASN A 525 -31.74 -8.11 -1.56
N LYS A 526 -32.60 -7.85 -2.51
CA LYS A 526 -32.38 -8.08 -3.93
C LYS A 526 -32.62 -6.81 -4.71
N ILE A 527 -31.92 -6.70 -5.82
CA ILE A 527 -32.19 -5.70 -6.83
C ILE A 527 -32.58 -6.39 -8.14
N ARG A 528 -33.37 -5.72 -8.95
CA ARG A 528 -33.70 -6.13 -10.29
C ARG A 528 -33.25 -5.10 -11.31
N PHE A 529 -32.50 -5.54 -12.29
CA PHE A 529 -32.09 -4.74 -13.45
C PHE A 529 -33.24 -4.68 -14.49
N ALA A 530 -33.18 -3.64 -15.37
CA ALA A 530 -34.19 -3.45 -16.41
C ALA A 530 -34.33 -4.64 -17.39
N ASP A 531 -33.30 -5.48 -17.54
CA ASP A 531 -33.36 -6.71 -18.34
C ASP A 531 -33.98 -7.91 -17.60
N GLY A 532 -34.44 -7.71 -16.37
CA GLY A 532 -35.05 -8.74 -15.52
C GLY A 532 -34.06 -9.57 -14.69
N THR A 533 -32.75 -9.33 -14.79
CA THR A 533 -31.74 -10.00 -13.95
C THR A 533 -31.90 -9.56 -12.50
N GLU A 534 -31.93 -10.52 -11.57
CA GLU A 534 -31.94 -10.29 -10.13
C GLU A 534 -30.55 -10.55 -9.53
N GLU A 535 -30.12 -9.71 -8.61
CA GLU A 535 -28.88 -9.84 -7.87
C GLU A 535 -29.08 -9.55 -6.39
N GLU A 536 -28.30 -10.21 -5.53
CA GLU A 536 -28.35 -9.96 -4.09
C GLU A 536 -27.56 -8.71 -3.70
N CYS A 537 -27.98 -8.06 -2.62
CA CYS A 537 -27.25 -6.98 -1.97
C CYS A 537 -27.24 -7.14 -0.45
N ARG A 538 -26.25 -6.51 0.18
CA ARG A 538 -25.95 -6.63 1.60
C ARG A 538 -25.35 -5.34 2.16
N LEU A 539 -24.96 -5.33 3.41
CA LEU A 539 -24.34 -4.26 4.19
C LEU A 539 -25.23 -3.03 4.35
N VAL A 540 -25.51 -2.31 3.28
CA VAL A 540 -26.30 -1.06 3.29
C VAL A 540 -27.14 -0.94 2.04
N CYS A 541 -28.29 -0.23 2.16
CA CYS A 541 -29.17 0.14 1.08
C CYS A 541 -29.50 1.62 1.18
N ASP A 542 -29.07 2.43 0.23
CA ASP A 542 -29.43 3.84 0.11
C ASP A 542 -30.86 3.95 -0.44
N LEU A 543 -31.74 4.66 0.26
CA LEU A 543 -33.08 4.98 -0.21
C LEU A 543 -33.01 6.21 -1.13
N MET A 544 -32.96 5.97 -2.43
CA MET A 544 -32.54 6.92 -3.45
C MET A 544 -33.71 7.49 -4.23
N HIS A 545 -33.74 8.82 -4.40
CA HIS A 545 -34.62 9.52 -5.33
C HIS A 545 -33.83 10.03 -6.54
N LEU A 546 -34.42 9.92 -7.72
CA LEU A 546 -33.80 10.41 -8.95
C LEU A 546 -34.00 11.93 -9.11
N GLU A 547 -32.91 12.63 -9.38
CA GLU A 547 -32.88 14.09 -9.68
C GLU A 547 -32.27 14.32 -11.08
N GLY A 548 -32.76 13.58 -12.05
CA GLY A 548 -32.31 13.63 -13.45
C GLY A 548 -31.56 12.39 -13.91
N ALA A 549 -31.10 11.52 -13.02
CA ALA A 549 -30.51 10.24 -13.39
C ALA A 549 -31.55 9.26 -13.90
N GLU A 550 -31.09 8.25 -14.64
CA GLU A 550 -31.89 7.11 -15.12
C GLU A 550 -31.74 5.95 -14.12
N GLU A 551 -32.84 5.23 -13.87
CA GLU A 551 -32.82 3.99 -13.11
C GLU A 551 -32.17 2.86 -13.91
N ILE A 552 -31.20 2.18 -13.30
CA ILE A 552 -30.55 0.98 -13.84
C ILE A 552 -31.08 -0.28 -13.16
N ALA A 553 -31.32 -0.21 -11.84
CA ALA A 553 -31.89 -1.30 -11.05
C ALA A 553 -32.67 -0.75 -9.86
N GLN A 554 -33.67 -1.51 -9.42
CA GLN A 554 -34.54 -1.19 -8.28
C GLN A 554 -34.48 -2.28 -7.21
N TYR A 555 -34.77 -1.93 -5.96
CA TYR A 555 -34.92 -2.90 -4.87
C TYR A 555 -36.20 -3.75 -5.07
N GLU A 556 -36.14 -5.03 -4.70
CA GLU A 556 -37.24 -5.99 -4.84
C GLU A 556 -37.96 -6.29 -3.53
N SER A 557 -37.36 -5.97 -2.40
CA SER A 557 -37.95 -6.31 -1.09
C SER A 557 -37.79 -5.19 -0.09
N ASP A 558 -38.36 -5.39 1.10
CA ASP A 558 -38.52 -4.44 2.18
C ASP A 558 -39.53 -3.32 1.86
N PHE A 559 -39.70 -2.34 2.78
CA PHE A 559 -40.66 -1.24 2.63
C PHE A 559 -40.30 -0.28 1.47
N TYR A 560 -39.03 -0.31 1.03
CA TYR A 560 -38.51 0.49 -0.09
C TYR A 560 -38.43 -0.31 -1.43
N ALA A 561 -39.14 -1.45 -1.51
CA ALA A 561 -39.24 -2.17 -2.79
C ALA A 561 -39.79 -1.26 -3.89
N GLY A 562 -39.14 -1.28 -5.04
CA GLY A 562 -39.43 -0.40 -6.17
C GLY A 562 -38.69 0.93 -6.16
N MET A 563 -37.93 1.27 -5.10
CA MET A 563 -37.01 2.41 -5.14
C MET A 563 -35.74 2.06 -5.90
N THR A 564 -35.14 3.06 -6.52
CA THR A 564 -33.89 2.91 -7.30
C THR A 564 -32.74 2.47 -6.41
N ALA A 565 -32.02 1.42 -6.82
CA ALA A 565 -30.83 0.92 -6.16
C ALA A 565 -29.53 1.25 -6.92
N VAL A 566 -29.60 1.36 -8.25
CA VAL A 566 -28.50 1.75 -9.12
C VAL A 566 -28.98 2.79 -10.12
N ALA A 567 -28.25 3.88 -10.24
CA ALA A 567 -28.61 4.98 -11.13
C ALA A 567 -27.45 5.32 -12.09
N LYS A 568 -27.80 5.87 -13.25
CA LYS A 568 -26.87 6.42 -14.25
C LYS A 568 -27.29 7.83 -14.60
N ASN A 569 -26.37 8.76 -14.56
CA ASN A 569 -26.61 10.15 -14.94
C ASN A 569 -25.70 10.60 -16.07
N GLN A 570 -26.23 11.37 -16.99
CA GLN A 570 -25.47 12.07 -18.00
C GLN A 570 -25.15 13.48 -17.47
N PHE A 571 -23.86 13.79 -17.29
CA PHE A 571 -23.44 15.09 -16.79
C PHE A 571 -22.41 15.74 -17.73
N GLY A 572 -22.79 16.80 -18.40
CA GLY A 572 -21.97 17.35 -19.47
C GLY A 572 -21.82 16.35 -20.63
N LYS A 573 -20.58 16.01 -20.96
CA LYS A 573 -20.25 14.99 -21.99
C LYS A 573 -20.03 13.60 -21.42
N GLY A 574 -19.87 13.48 -20.10
CA GLY A 574 -19.53 12.25 -19.43
C GLY A 574 -20.70 11.60 -18.70
N THR A 575 -20.40 10.50 -18.05
CA THR A 575 -21.38 9.62 -17.41
C THR A 575 -21.01 9.36 -15.96
N VAL A 576 -22.01 9.36 -15.07
CA VAL A 576 -21.84 8.99 -13.66
C VAL A 576 -22.70 7.78 -13.35
N TYR A 577 -22.13 6.79 -12.70
CA TYR A 577 -22.86 5.67 -12.10
C TYR A 577 -22.85 5.82 -10.58
N TYR A 578 -24.02 5.69 -9.96
CA TYR A 578 -24.18 5.64 -8.51
C TYR A 578 -24.76 4.30 -8.10
N VAL A 579 -24.05 3.56 -7.27
CA VAL A 579 -24.44 2.23 -6.79
C VAL A 579 -24.86 2.35 -5.32
N GLY A 580 -26.14 2.33 -5.02
CA GLY A 580 -26.69 2.61 -3.71
C GLY A 580 -26.66 1.44 -2.73
N THR A 581 -26.00 0.33 -3.04
CA THR A 581 -25.94 -0.85 -2.16
C THR A 581 -24.71 -1.71 -2.46
N ASP A 582 -24.25 -2.50 -1.47
CA ASP A 582 -23.18 -3.49 -1.68
C ASP A 582 -23.72 -4.72 -2.42
N LEU A 583 -23.41 -4.82 -3.69
CA LEU A 583 -23.87 -5.86 -4.60
C LEU A 583 -23.08 -7.17 -4.46
N SER A 584 -23.71 -8.27 -4.85
CA SER A 584 -23.00 -9.51 -5.16
C SER A 584 -21.90 -9.27 -6.20
N GLU A 585 -20.89 -10.15 -6.27
CA GLU A 585 -19.81 -10.05 -7.26
C GLU A 585 -20.35 -9.94 -8.69
N SER A 586 -21.39 -10.74 -9.05
CA SER A 586 -22.03 -10.70 -10.37
C SER A 586 -22.80 -9.39 -10.61
N GLY A 587 -23.49 -8.87 -9.60
CA GLY A 587 -24.22 -7.61 -9.69
C GLY A 587 -23.29 -6.41 -9.88
N LEU A 588 -22.22 -6.34 -9.09
CA LEU A 588 -21.19 -5.31 -9.22
C LEU A 588 -20.48 -5.42 -10.57
N ALA A 589 -20.12 -6.63 -11.00
CA ALA A 589 -19.48 -6.86 -12.30
C ALA A 589 -20.35 -6.38 -13.46
N LYS A 590 -21.70 -6.54 -13.36
CA LYS A 590 -22.62 -6.04 -14.38
C LYS A 590 -22.61 -4.51 -14.47
N VAL A 591 -22.61 -3.79 -13.35
CA VAL A 591 -22.57 -2.33 -13.33
C VAL A 591 -21.20 -1.82 -13.81
N LEU A 592 -20.10 -2.46 -13.36
CA LEU A 592 -18.75 -2.11 -13.82
C LEU A 592 -18.55 -2.37 -15.32
N ALA A 593 -19.16 -3.41 -15.88
CA ALA A 593 -19.18 -3.63 -17.32
C ALA A 593 -19.88 -2.49 -18.08
N MET A 594 -21.04 -2.02 -17.59
CA MET A 594 -21.73 -0.86 -18.17
C MET A 594 -20.90 0.41 -18.12
N ALA A 595 -20.18 0.63 -17.01
CA ALA A 595 -19.28 1.78 -16.86
C ALA A 595 -18.07 1.68 -17.79
N ALA A 596 -17.45 0.50 -17.88
CA ALA A 596 -16.33 0.21 -18.79
C ALA A 596 -16.73 0.39 -20.26
N ASP A 597 -17.92 -0.09 -20.66
CA ASP A 597 -18.45 0.11 -22.00
C ASP A 597 -18.70 1.59 -22.32
N SER A 598 -19.24 2.36 -21.35
CA SER A 598 -19.44 3.82 -21.51
C SER A 598 -18.11 4.57 -21.69
N ALA A 599 -17.02 4.07 -21.11
CA ALA A 599 -15.68 4.63 -21.21
C ALA A 599 -14.84 3.98 -22.34
N ALA A 600 -15.40 3.04 -23.11
CA ALA A 600 -14.70 2.26 -24.13
C ALA A 600 -13.45 1.53 -23.63
N ILE A 601 -13.44 1.12 -22.36
CA ILE A 601 -12.35 0.38 -21.73
C ILE A 601 -12.24 -1.03 -22.32
N GLN A 602 -11.01 -1.43 -22.63
CA GLN A 602 -10.72 -2.76 -23.19
C GLN A 602 -9.67 -3.50 -22.36
N PRO A 603 -9.72 -4.85 -22.34
CA PRO A 603 -8.62 -5.67 -21.82
C PRO A 603 -7.29 -5.36 -22.53
N VAL A 604 -6.17 -5.59 -21.82
CA VAL A 604 -4.80 -5.30 -22.30
C VAL A 604 -4.49 -5.92 -23.69
N ILE A 605 -5.11 -7.07 -24.01
CA ILE A 605 -4.95 -7.75 -25.31
C ILE A 605 -6.23 -7.73 -26.17
N GLY A 606 -7.23 -6.91 -25.83
CA GLY A 606 -8.52 -6.84 -26.51
C GLY A 606 -9.51 -7.96 -26.18
N GLU A 607 -9.10 -8.97 -25.44
CA GLU A 607 -9.94 -10.07 -24.94
C GLU A 607 -9.58 -10.42 -23.49
N ALA A 608 -10.53 -10.93 -22.73
CA ALA A 608 -10.31 -11.41 -21.38
C ALA A 608 -9.88 -12.89 -21.40
N THR A 609 -8.99 -13.26 -20.48
CA THR A 609 -8.58 -14.65 -20.24
C THR A 609 -8.47 -14.90 -18.74
N ALA A 610 -8.48 -16.16 -18.32
CA ALA A 610 -8.26 -16.54 -16.93
C ALA A 610 -6.77 -16.45 -16.50
N LEU A 611 -5.86 -16.21 -17.43
CA LEU A 611 -4.46 -15.84 -17.12
C LEU A 611 -4.42 -14.40 -16.60
N GLU A 612 -3.49 -14.10 -15.70
CA GLU A 612 -3.13 -12.72 -15.44
C GLU A 612 -2.26 -12.20 -16.58
N ILE A 613 -2.68 -11.12 -17.23
CA ILE A 613 -1.91 -10.46 -18.28
C ILE A 613 -1.75 -8.99 -17.97
N THR A 614 -0.51 -8.59 -17.75
CA THR A 614 -0.12 -7.19 -17.57
C THR A 614 0.85 -6.76 -18.65
N LYS A 615 0.92 -5.45 -18.90
CA LYS A 615 1.79 -4.88 -19.92
C LYS A 615 2.69 -3.79 -19.33
N ARG A 616 4.00 -3.89 -19.58
CA ARG A 616 4.96 -2.80 -19.36
C ARG A 616 5.47 -2.29 -20.70
N GLN A 617 5.58 -0.98 -20.82
CA GLN A 617 6.13 -0.33 -22.04
C GLN A 617 7.61 -0.04 -21.82
N ALA A 618 8.46 -0.76 -22.52
CA ALA A 618 9.90 -0.55 -22.58
C ALA A 618 10.30 0.27 -23.81
N ASP A 619 11.59 0.52 -23.98
CA ASP A 619 12.09 1.27 -25.13
C ASP A 619 11.91 0.46 -26.43
N GLY A 620 11.02 0.92 -27.32
CA GLY A 620 10.72 0.28 -28.60
C GLY A 620 9.87 -1.00 -28.55
N GLU A 621 9.46 -1.48 -27.39
CA GLU A 621 8.68 -2.70 -27.25
C GLU A 621 7.66 -2.66 -26.12
N ASP A 622 6.59 -3.44 -26.26
CA ASP A 622 5.66 -3.78 -25.20
C ASP A 622 6.02 -5.16 -24.63
N LEU A 623 6.18 -5.26 -23.32
CA LEU A 623 6.45 -6.50 -22.60
C LEU A 623 5.17 -6.98 -21.93
N TYR A 624 4.65 -8.13 -22.37
CA TYR A 624 3.47 -8.76 -21.80
C TYR A 624 3.88 -9.84 -20.82
N PHE A 625 3.55 -9.64 -19.55
CA PHE A 625 3.71 -10.64 -18.49
C PHE A 625 2.42 -11.46 -18.41
N ILE A 626 2.56 -12.76 -18.61
CA ILE A 626 1.43 -13.71 -18.72
C ILE A 626 1.67 -14.79 -17.67
N ILE A 627 0.80 -14.87 -16.65
CA ILE A 627 0.99 -15.76 -15.49
C ILE A 627 -0.28 -16.58 -15.26
N ASN A 628 -0.13 -17.88 -15.03
CA ASN A 628 -1.23 -18.72 -14.60
C ASN A 628 -1.22 -18.91 -13.07
N PHE A 629 -2.16 -18.29 -12.37
CA PHE A 629 -2.40 -18.50 -10.93
C PHE A 629 -3.54 -19.49 -10.63
N LYS A 630 -4.23 -19.99 -11.65
CA LYS A 630 -5.34 -20.94 -11.50
C LYS A 630 -4.83 -22.38 -11.39
N ASP A 631 -5.65 -23.25 -10.82
CA ASP A 631 -5.32 -24.68 -10.73
C ASP A 631 -5.38 -25.39 -12.08
N GLU A 632 -6.21 -24.89 -12.98
CA GLU A 632 -6.40 -25.43 -14.33
C GLU A 632 -5.26 -24.98 -15.27
N GLU A 633 -4.93 -25.85 -16.22
CA GLU A 633 -4.07 -25.47 -17.35
C GLU A 633 -4.85 -24.55 -18.29
N ILE A 634 -4.26 -23.41 -18.66
CA ILE A 634 -4.92 -22.38 -19.47
C ILE A 634 -4.10 -22.16 -20.75
N PRO A 635 -4.74 -22.11 -21.93
CA PRO A 635 -4.01 -21.89 -23.18
C PRO A 635 -3.50 -20.45 -23.28
N LEU A 636 -2.27 -20.31 -23.78
CA LEU A 636 -1.69 -19.02 -24.14
C LEU A 636 -2.52 -18.38 -25.28
N PRO A 637 -2.95 -17.11 -25.16
CA PRO A 637 -3.72 -16.42 -26.19
C PRO A 637 -3.04 -16.42 -27.57
N ALA A 638 -3.81 -16.64 -28.61
CA ALA A 638 -3.32 -16.77 -29.98
C ALA A 638 -2.63 -15.50 -30.51
N VAL A 639 -2.94 -14.31 -29.95
CA VAL A 639 -2.33 -13.03 -30.31
C VAL A 639 -0.81 -13.03 -30.11
N PHE A 640 -0.29 -13.88 -29.22
CA PHE A 640 1.15 -14.00 -28.95
C PHE A 640 1.87 -15.02 -29.85
N ASN A 641 1.16 -15.73 -30.72
CA ASN A 641 1.77 -16.75 -31.59
C ASN A 641 2.95 -16.18 -32.40
N GLY A 642 4.11 -16.85 -32.32
CA GLY A 642 5.32 -16.48 -33.04
C GLY A 642 6.08 -15.26 -32.49
N LYS A 643 5.64 -14.70 -31.33
CA LYS A 643 6.36 -13.64 -30.62
C LYS A 643 7.45 -14.21 -29.73
N GLU A 644 8.45 -13.41 -29.37
CA GLU A 644 9.58 -13.82 -28.53
C GLU A 644 9.16 -13.89 -27.04
N ASP A 645 9.42 -15.02 -26.36
CA ASP A 645 9.51 -15.08 -24.91
C ASP A 645 10.92 -14.67 -24.49
N ILE A 646 11.06 -13.53 -23.83
CA ILE A 646 12.38 -12.99 -23.45
C ILE A 646 13.10 -13.82 -22.39
N LEU A 647 12.39 -14.66 -21.65
CA LEU A 647 12.99 -15.58 -20.67
C LEU A 647 13.76 -16.70 -21.36
N THR A 648 13.19 -17.30 -22.40
CA THR A 648 13.81 -18.40 -23.13
C THR A 648 14.58 -17.93 -24.35
N GLY A 649 14.15 -16.84 -25.00
CA GLY A 649 14.61 -16.38 -26.31
C GLY A 649 13.92 -17.13 -27.46
N GLU A 650 12.96 -18.01 -27.17
CA GLU A 650 12.22 -18.78 -28.15
C GLU A 650 10.91 -18.09 -28.56
N LYS A 651 10.35 -18.49 -29.67
CA LYS A 651 9.03 -18.03 -30.08
C LYS A 651 7.93 -18.84 -29.42
N VAL A 652 7.00 -18.16 -28.76
CA VAL A 652 5.83 -18.84 -28.14
C VAL A 652 4.86 -19.35 -29.21
N GLN A 653 4.13 -20.39 -28.86
CA GLN A 653 3.07 -20.96 -29.68
C GLN A 653 1.70 -20.64 -29.07
N GLY A 654 0.82 -20.01 -29.85
CA GLY A 654 -0.57 -19.81 -29.45
C GLY A 654 -1.25 -21.16 -29.17
N GLY A 655 -1.99 -21.22 -28.03
CA GLY A 655 -2.61 -22.47 -27.58
C GLY A 655 -1.72 -23.37 -26.72
N GLU A 656 -0.45 -23.03 -26.51
CA GLU A 656 0.40 -23.69 -25.51
C GLU A 656 -0.27 -23.64 -24.14
N MET A 657 -0.35 -24.79 -23.46
CA MET A 657 -0.99 -24.87 -22.14
C MET A 657 -0.03 -24.44 -21.02
N LEU A 658 -0.40 -23.44 -20.27
CA LEU A 658 0.34 -22.97 -19.08
C LEU A 658 -0.24 -23.64 -17.83
N LYS A 659 0.59 -24.36 -17.08
CA LYS A 659 0.23 -24.94 -15.77
C LYS A 659 0.22 -23.87 -14.69
N LYS A 660 -0.35 -24.18 -13.54
CA LYS A 660 -0.29 -23.31 -12.37
C LYS A 660 1.14 -22.87 -12.07
N TYR A 661 1.33 -21.54 -11.93
CA TYR A 661 2.63 -20.86 -11.74
C TYR A 661 3.55 -20.86 -12.95
N ASP A 662 3.14 -21.41 -14.10
CA ASP A 662 3.86 -21.16 -15.36
C ASP A 662 3.66 -19.71 -15.80
N LEU A 663 4.68 -19.17 -16.45
CA LEU A 663 4.64 -17.81 -16.98
C LEU A 663 5.43 -17.65 -18.26
N ARG A 664 5.08 -16.61 -19.04
CA ARG A 664 5.80 -16.12 -20.21
C ARG A 664 5.94 -14.61 -20.13
N ILE A 665 7.05 -14.08 -20.61
CA ILE A 665 7.21 -12.64 -20.83
C ILE A 665 7.43 -12.39 -22.30
N VAL A 666 6.36 -11.97 -22.95
CA VAL A 666 6.33 -11.89 -24.42
C VAL A 666 6.61 -10.46 -24.88
N SER A 667 7.62 -10.33 -25.74
CA SER A 667 7.98 -9.06 -26.39
C SER A 667 7.19 -8.85 -27.66
N VAL A 668 6.62 -7.65 -27.81
CA VAL A 668 5.96 -7.19 -29.02
C VAL A 668 6.55 -5.83 -29.40
N PRO A 669 7.31 -5.74 -30.53
CA PRO A 669 7.84 -4.45 -30.97
C PRO A 669 6.74 -3.43 -31.19
N ARG A 670 6.96 -2.19 -30.72
CA ARG A 670 6.09 -1.05 -31.07
C ARG A 670 6.47 -0.51 -32.44
N ALA A 671 5.44 -0.19 -33.24
CA ALA A 671 5.59 0.34 -34.60
C ALA A 671 6.20 1.74 -34.64
#